data_18a48d1b47a919ea7566d03cb12600fe
#
_entry.id   18a48d1b47a919ea7566d03cb12600fe
#
_cell.length_a   1.000
_cell.length_b   1.000
_cell.length_c   1.000
_cell.angle_alpha   90.00
_cell.angle_beta   90.00
_cell.angle_gamma   90.00
#
_symmetry.space_group_name_H-M   'P 1'
#
loop_
_entity.id
_entity.type
_entity.pdbx_description
1 polymer ?
#
loop_
_entity_poly.entity_id
_entity_poly.type
_entity_poly.pdbx_seq_one_letter_code
_entity_poly.pdbx_strand_id
1 'polypeptide(L)'
;RRLTWHGAQAWQRALLTVTESAAVGFGGAVAGWMLGVGIGAIVAAVSGAPVRDVLTQSVVSPTGLLLGLGVAILAACVIAVTVSVDGRGGRRISALDIAAVAAALAAVGVLASGAVDPGQIASGGAAAAMLLVLPGLVAFAAAVAAARLLPALGRALARGGGVRSARLAGFSLARSRGAAATAAAFLALALALAFLAEAYRSTLATGERDQAAFAVPADAVVRENLNALVPVLQAAPLERYAAIPGVESAYPVVRLTASAGPAASVSGVTVLGVPPAALASMPLWRSDWGASRGTLVRTVERDGATGLRGPVLGDRDLVLSVGPGLVFYRAVVEGRDGSFTTVELGASAPRHAKVLRTTLPARARGGRLVELVLVPPRIIERGSDEGNALRGSTTLSLGGEPLAGWIGKGGVTVAAGRGGAIRVRYAITPQRVALVRPRQPTDTDPPRVAVTPALGALAGGVGGTLPLLVDGEPVLVEVGVVVDRVPGTVGDAVVSDLAALTTAVDTSAPGAAPVSELWLHTVPGDEARVEEALARRPFTAVGIQSRSALEADASRDPLGHGTLLALAAAALAALALAVWGLVLAIRADLRDDRSDLVDLEAQGATPSLLRRVVAARAGVVAAMGVAAGVVAGALLAVLVTRVVSVTARAERPDPPLVTTVDPVMLALGGAVFVAAAAALVLLTTRRAFADPRGPGRIGAEE
;
A
#
# COMPACT_ATOMS: atom_id res chain seq x y z
N ARG A 1 -3.84 -22.45 -55.65
CA ARG A 1 -4.38 -23.11 -56.83
C ARG A 1 -3.48 -22.95 -58.05
N ARG A 2 -2.95 -21.75 -58.41
CA ARG A 2 -2.04 -21.56 -59.58
C ARG A 2 -0.77 -22.37 -59.47
N LEU A 3 -0.11 -22.43 -58.28
CA LEU A 3 1.12 -23.20 -58.04
C LEU A 3 0.94 -24.72 -58.17
N THR A 4 -0.27 -25.25 -57.88
CA THR A 4 -0.58 -26.66 -58.12
C THR A 4 -0.67 -26.99 -59.62
N TRP A 5 -1.09 -26.05 -60.41
CA TRP A 5 -1.15 -26.20 -61.87
C TRP A 5 0.23 -26.20 -62.52
N HIS A 6 1.24 -25.61 -61.86
CA HIS A 6 2.64 -25.61 -62.29
C HIS A 6 3.47 -26.72 -61.66
N GLY A 7 2.84 -27.75 -61.06
CA GLY A 7 3.53 -28.95 -60.58
C GLY A 7 4.25 -28.79 -59.24
N ALA A 8 3.99 -27.70 -58.47
CA ALA A 8 4.64 -27.51 -57.19
C ALA A 8 4.22 -28.59 -56.19
N GLN A 9 5.20 -29.26 -55.58
CA GLN A 9 5.00 -30.30 -54.58
C GLN A 9 4.43 -29.71 -53.28
N ALA A 10 3.76 -30.54 -52.47
CA ALA A 10 3.10 -30.11 -51.23
C ALA A 10 4.06 -29.43 -50.24
N TRP A 11 5.27 -29.93 -50.13
CA TRP A 11 6.29 -29.37 -49.24
C TRP A 11 6.82 -28.00 -49.74
N GLN A 12 6.96 -27.78 -51.03
CA GLN A 12 7.38 -26.50 -51.59
C GLN A 12 6.35 -25.40 -51.32
N ARG A 13 5.06 -25.73 -51.43
CA ARG A 13 3.96 -24.82 -51.10
C ARG A 13 3.92 -24.51 -49.60
N ALA A 14 4.12 -25.54 -48.75
CA ALA A 14 4.21 -25.38 -47.33
C ALA A 14 5.40 -24.49 -46.92
N LEU A 15 6.58 -24.72 -47.51
CA LEU A 15 7.77 -23.93 -47.26
C LEU A 15 7.55 -22.45 -47.69
N LEU A 16 7.00 -22.21 -48.86
CA LEU A 16 6.73 -20.85 -49.35
C LEU A 16 5.71 -20.10 -48.44
N THR A 17 4.68 -20.80 -47.99
CA THR A 17 3.69 -20.22 -47.08
C THR A 17 4.28 -19.94 -45.69
N VAL A 18 5.13 -20.85 -45.20
CA VAL A 18 5.81 -20.66 -43.89
C VAL A 18 6.81 -19.50 -43.97
N THR A 19 7.61 -19.41 -45.04
CA THR A 19 8.60 -18.31 -45.17
C THR A 19 7.93 -16.95 -45.35
N GLU A 20 6.85 -16.87 -46.16
CA GLU A 20 6.06 -15.64 -46.30
C GLU A 20 5.44 -15.20 -44.96
N SER A 21 4.81 -16.13 -44.27
CA SER A 21 4.18 -15.87 -42.97
C SER A 21 5.19 -15.50 -41.89
N ALA A 22 6.35 -16.17 -41.87
CA ALA A 22 7.44 -15.86 -40.95
C ALA A 22 8.04 -14.48 -41.23
N ALA A 23 8.21 -14.11 -42.49
CA ALA A 23 8.72 -12.79 -42.88
C ALA A 23 7.75 -11.67 -42.49
N VAL A 24 6.45 -11.85 -42.68
CA VAL A 24 5.41 -10.90 -42.23
C VAL A 24 5.38 -10.80 -40.71
N GLY A 25 5.42 -11.93 -39.99
CA GLY A 25 5.44 -11.99 -38.54
C GLY A 25 6.66 -11.30 -37.93
N PHE A 26 7.84 -11.60 -38.49
CA PHE A 26 9.08 -10.97 -38.05
C PHE A 26 9.11 -9.47 -38.33
N GLY A 27 8.74 -9.06 -39.56
CA GLY A 27 8.65 -7.63 -39.91
C GLY A 27 7.65 -6.86 -39.07
N GLY A 28 6.49 -7.44 -38.79
CA GLY A 28 5.47 -6.86 -37.93
C GLY A 28 5.96 -6.72 -36.49
N ALA A 29 6.67 -7.72 -35.96
CA ALA A 29 7.22 -7.67 -34.61
C ALA A 29 8.35 -6.64 -34.47
N VAL A 30 9.24 -6.53 -35.45
CA VAL A 30 10.28 -5.48 -35.49
C VAL A 30 9.67 -4.09 -35.56
N ALA A 31 8.67 -3.88 -36.43
CA ALA A 31 7.97 -2.62 -36.53
C ALA A 31 7.24 -2.27 -35.21
N GLY A 32 6.58 -3.26 -34.59
CA GLY A 32 5.93 -3.10 -33.29
C GLY A 32 6.92 -2.75 -32.16
N TRP A 33 8.09 -3.39 -32.17
CA TRP A 33 9.15 -3.08 -31.21
C TRP A 33 9.68 -1.64 -31.39
N MET A 34 9.95 -1.21 -32.62
CA MET A 34 10.39 0.15 -32.90
C MET A 34 9.35 1.20 -32.50
N LEU A 35 8.07 0.92 -32.79
CA LEU A 35 6.96 1.77 -32.31
C LEU A 35 6.89 1.81 -30.79
N GLY A 36 7.04 0.67 -30.12
CA GLY A 36 7.07 0.58 -28.67
C GLY A 36 8.19 1.39 -28.06
N VAL A 37 9.41 1.31 -28.60
CA VAL A 37 10.56 2.12 -28.18
C VAL A 37 10.28 3.62 -28.40
N GLY A 38 9.69 3.97 -29.54
CA GLY A 38 9.31 5.36 -29.84
C GLY A 38 8.27 5.91 -28.85
N ILE A 39 7.23 5.14 -28.56
CA ILE A 39 6.22 5.49 -27.52
C ILE A 39 6.88 5.60 -26.16
N GLY A 40 7.74 4.65 -25.77
CA GLY A 40 8.48 4.68 -24.51
C GLY A 40 9.37 5.92 -24.37
N ALA A 41 10.03 6.33 -25.44
CA ALA A 41 10.83 7.55 -25.47
C ALA A 41 9.97 8.83 -25.31
N ILE A 42 8.81 8.89 -25.94
CA ILE A 42 7.84 10.00 -25.79
C ILE A 42 7.32 10.05 -24.35
N VAL A 43 6.92 8.89 -23.81
CA VAL A 43 6.46 8.78 -22.41
C VAL A 43 7.53 9.24 -21.44
N ALA A 44 8.79 8.81 -21.62
CA ALA A 44 9.91 9.25 -20.80
C ALA A 44 10.11 10.76 -20.85
N ALA A 45 10.04 11.34 -22.06
CA ALA A 45 10.18 12.80 -22.24
C ALA A 45 9.05 13.57 -21.53
N VAL A 46 7.82 13.06 -21.57
CA VAL A 46 6.65 13.70 -20.93
C VAL A 46 6.69 13.52 -19.40
N SER A 47 7.16 12.38 -18.90
CA SER A 47 7.27 12.09 -17.46
C SER A 47 8.53 12.65 -16.80
N GLY A 48 9.41 13.35 -17.58
CA GLY A 48 10.66 13.91 -17.06
C GLY A 48 11.77 12.88 -16.81
N ALA A 49 11.59 11.64 -17.27
CA ALA A 49 12.61 10.60 -17.18
C ALA A 49 13.66 10.75 -18.31
N PRO A 50 14.92 10.35 -18.10
CA PRO A 50 15.96 10.49 -19.10
C PRO A 50 15.69 9.57 -20.32
N VAL A 51 15.30 10.16 -21.43
CA VAL A 51 15.02 9.46 -22.71
C VAL A 51 16.19 8.58 -23.15
N ARG A 52 17.41 9.04 -22.87
CA ARG A 52 18.65 8.30 -23.20
C ARG A 52 18.66 6.91 -22.56
N ASP A 53 18.19 6.80 -21.32
CA ASP A 53 18.24 5.52 -20.59
C ASP A 53 17.21 4.53 -21.16
N VAL A 54 16.03 5.02 -21.59
CA VAL A 54 15.04 4.19 -22.28
C VAL A 54 15.60 3.66 -23.59
N LEU A 55 16.24 4.51 -24.39
CA LEU A 55 16.85 4.11 -25.68
C LEU A 55 18.03 3.14 -25.47
N THR A 56 18.91 3.40 -24.52
CA THR A 56 20.07 2.53 -24.24
C THR A 56 19.63 1.18 -23.69
N GLN A 57 18.65 1.13 -22.82
CA GLN A 57 18.12 -0.13 -22.25
C GLN A 57 17.33 -0.92 -23.28
N SER A 58 16.57 -0.28 -24.18
CA SER A 58 15.70 -0.96 -25.14
C SER A 58 16.43 -1.38 -26.42
N VAL A 59 17.38 -0.58 -26.90
CA VAL A 59 18.00 -0.77 -28.23
C VAL A 59 19.46 -1.22 -28.14
N VAL A 60 20.21 -0.75 -27.12
CA VAL A 60 21.66 -1.01 -27.00
C VAL A 60 21.94 -2.16 -26.03
N SER A 61 21.14 -2.34 -24.99
CA SER A 61 21.39 -3.39 -24.02
C SER A 61 21.20 -4.80 -24.61
N PRO A 62 22.09 -5.76 -24.28
CA PRO A 62 21.93 -7.14 -24.79
C PRO A 62 20.61 -7.76 -24.35
N THR A 63 20.10 -7.42 -23.17
CA THR A 63 18.83 -7.92 -22.63
C THR A 63 17.63 -7.38 -23.41
N GLY A 64 17.61 -6.09 -23.74
CA GLY A 64 16.55 -5.47 -24.55
C GLY A 64 16.52 -6.05 -26.00
N LEU A 65 17.68 -6.21 -26.61
CA LEU A 65 17.81 -6.82 -27.94
C LEU A 65 17.37 -8.29 -27.96
N LEU A 66 17.79 -9.09 -26.96
CA LEU A 66 17.40 -10.50 -26.86
C LEU A 66 15.89 -10.66 -26.61
N LEU A 67 15.28 -9.79 -25.81
CA LEU A 67 13.83 -9.76 -25.60
C LEU A 67 13.08 -9.40 -26.88
N GLY A 68 13.49 -8.32 -27.55
CA GLY A 68 12.89 -7.89 -28.82
C GLY A 68 13.00 -8.96 -29.91
N LEU A 69 14.19 -9.57 -30.07
CA LEU A 69 14.42 -10.64 -31.03
C LEU A 69 13.63 -11.91 -30.64
N GLY A 70 13.59 -12.28 -29.37
CA GLY A 70 12.82 -13.41 -28.86
C GLY A 70 11.33 -13.28 -29.16
N VAL A 71 10.75 -12.10 -28.93
CA VAL A 71 9.35 -11.80 -29.25
C VAL A 71 9.12 -11.85 -30.79
N ALA A 72 10.05 -11.33 -31.59
CA ALA A 72 9.95 -11.37 -33.04
C ALA A 72 10.00 -12.80 -33.60
N ILE A 73 10.89 -13.64 -33.11
CA ILE A 73 10.98 -15.05 -33.46
C ILE A 73 9.71 -15.79 -33.02
N LEU A 74 9.23 -15.56 -31.81
CA LEU A 74 8.02 -16.19 -31.29
C LEU A 74 6.80 -15.81 -32.15
N ALA A 75 6.64 -14.53 -32.51
CA ALA A 75 5.57 -14.05 -33.37
C ALA A 75 5.64 -14.69 -34.77
N ALA A 76 6.83 -14.76 -35.37
CA ALA A 76 7.07 -15.41 -36.65
C ALA A 76 6.72 -16.91 -36.60
N CYS A 77 7.14 -17.62 -35.57
CA CYS A 77 6.82 -19.04 -35.38
C CYS A 77 5.32 -19.26 -35.16
N VAL A 78 4.65 -18.44 -34.35
CA VAL A 78 3.21 -18.54 -34.13
C VAL A 78 2.43 -18.34 -35.43
N ILE A 79 2.75 -17.32 -36.21
CA ILE A 79 2.09 -17.07 -37.51
C ILE A 79 2.38 -18.19 -38.52
N ALA A 80 3.63 -18.62 -38.63
CA ALA A 80 4.02 -19.70 -39.56
C ALA A 80 3.30 -21.02 -39.26
N VAL A 81 3.23 -21.37 -37.96
CA VAL A 81 2.53 -22.59 -37.50
C VAL A 81 1.04 -22.48 -37.70
N THR A 82 0.41 -21.32 -37.45
CA THR A 82 -1.04 -21.14 -37.63
C THR A 82 -1.44 -21.28 -39.10
N VAL A 83 -0.69 -20.66 -39.99
CA VAL A 83 -0.96 -20.73 -41.44
C VAL A 83 -0.71 -22.14 -41.99
N SER A 84 0.29 -22.88 -41.52
CA SER A 84 0.57 -24.25 -41.95
C SER A 84 -0.45 -25.28 -41.46
N VAL A 85 -1.11 -25.04 -40.32
CA VAL A 85 -2.10 -25.98 -39.75
C VAL A 85 -3.51 -25.75 -40.32
N ASP A 86 -3.90 -24.51 -40.69
CA ASP A 86 -5.20 -24.19 -41.26
C ASP A 86 -5.42 -24.80 -42.65
N GLY A 87 -4.34 -25.22 -43.33
CA GLY A 87 -4.42 -25.90 -44.66
C GLY A 87 -4.96 -27.33 -44.61
N ARG A 88 -5.09 -27.96 -43.45
CA ARG A 88 -5.52 -29.36 -43.30
C ARG A 88 -6.86 -29.42 -42.56
N GLY A 89 -7.97 -29.28 -43.31
CA GLY A 89 -9.33 -29.26 -42.75
C GLY A 89 -9.63 -30.46 -41.84
N GLY A 90 -9.93 -30.16 -40.59
CA GLY A 90 -10.37 -31.11 -39.57
C GLY A 90 -10.33 -30.49 -38.16
N ARG A 91 -11.22 -30.89 -37.32
CA ARG A 91 -11.40 -30.54 -35.88
C ARG A 91 -10.13 -30.86 -35.01
N ARG A 92 -8.97 -30.33 -35.35
CA ARG A 92 -7.73 -30.60 -34.60
C ARG A 92 -7.37 -29.35 -33.79
N ILE A 93 -6.88 -29.59 -32.54
CA ILE A 93 -6.23 -28.60 -31.69
C ILE A 93 -5.16 -27.88 -32.53
N SER A 94 -5.28 -26.57 -32.70
CA SER A 94 -4.30 -25.81 -33.43
C SER A 94 -3.11 -25.46 -32.51
N ALA A 95 -1.96 -25.15 -33.13
CA ALA A 95 -0.82 -24.66 -32.36
C ALA A 95 -1.12 -23.37 -31.56
N LEU A 96 -2.06 -22.55 -32.04
CA LEU A 96 -2.60 -21.40 -31.32
C LEU A 96 -3.30 -21.81 -30.03
N ASP A 97 -4.07 -22.91 -30.04
CA ASP A 97 -4.73 -23.39 -28.83
C ASP A 97 -3.71 -23.88 -27.81
N ILE A 98 -2.67 -24.60 -28.26
CA ILE A 98 -1.59 -25.05 -27.40
C ILE A 98 -0.83 -23.84 -26.82
N ALA A 99 -0.52 -22.84 -27.66
CA ALA A 99 0.13 -21.62 -27.21
C ALA A 99 -0.73 -20.81 -26.24
N ALA A 100 -2.05 -20.71 -26.48
CA ALA A 100 -2.96 -20.04 -25.55
C ALA A 100 -3.11 -20.78 -24.21
N VAL A 101 -3.18 -22.11 -24.24
CA VAL A 101 -3.19 -22.94 -23.02
C VAL A 101 -1.85 -22.81 -22.26
N ALA A 102 -0.73 -22.85 -22.97
CA ALA A 102 0.58 -22.64 -22.36
C ALA A 102 0.72 -21.24 -21.75
N ALA A 103 0.23 -20.21 -22.42
CA ALA A 103 0.18 -18.84 -21.90
C ALA A 103 -0.70 -18.73 -20.65
N ALA A 104 -1.89 -19.36 -20.67
CA ALA A 104 -2.78 -19.40 -19.52
C ALA A 104 -2.16 -20.16 -18.34
N LEU A 105 -1.52 -21.31 -18.59
CA LEU A 105 -0.83 -22.09 -17.57
C LEU A 105 0.38 -21.32 -16.99
N ALA A 106 1.14 -20.61 -17.83
CA ALA A 106 2.22 -19.75 -17.37
C ALA A 106 1.69 -18.63 -16.46
N ALA A 107 0.56 -18.00 -16.81
CA ALA A 107 -0.08 -16.99 -15.99
C ALA A 107 -0.54 -17.56 -14.64
N VAL A 108 -1.16 -18.74 -14.64
CA VAL A 108 -1.58 -19.45 -13.42
C VAL A 108 -0.37 -19.88 -12.59
N GLY A 109 0.71 -20.34 -13.22
CA GLY A 109 1.95 -20.71 -12.55
C GLY A 109 2.59 -19.53 -11.80
N VAL A 110 2.62 -18.35 -12.40
CA VAL A 110 3.09 -17.11 -11.74
C VAL A 110 2.18 -16.74 -10.57
N LEU A 111 0.85 -16.92 -10.70
CA LEU A 111 -0.09 -16.71 -9.59
C LEU A 111 0.13 -17.68 -8.43
N ALA A 112 0.38 -18.96 -8.74
CA ALA A 112 0.53 -20.03 -7.76
C ALA A 112 1.88 -19.96 -7.03
N SER A 113 2.92 -19.42 -7.65
CA SER A 113 4.24 -19.25 -7.04
C SER A 113 4.30 -18.18 -5.92
N GLY A 114 3.23 -17.44 -5.74
CA GLY A 114 2.85 -16.72 -4.51
C GLY A 114 3.61 -15.44 -4.20
N ALA A 115 4.77 -15.17 -4.71
CA ALA A 115 5.42 -13.86 -4.55
C ALA A 115 6.67 -13.77 -5.42
N VAL A 116 6.67 -12.85 -6.32
CA VAL A 116 7.94 -12.39 -6.90
C VAL A 116 8.55 -11.42 -5.88
N ASP A 117 9.69 -11.79 -5.34
CA ASP A 117 10.43 -10.95 -4.42
C ASP A 117 10.82 -9.64 -5.14
N PRO A 118 10.56 -8.45 -4.56
CA PRO A 118 10.95 -7.17 -5.16
C PRO A 118 12.43 -7.10 -5.56
N GLY A 119 13.30 -7.76 -4.81
CA GLY A 119 14.72 -7.90 -5.13
C GLY A 119 15.00 -8.66 -6.43
N GLN A 120 14.15 -9.62 -6.80
CA GLN A 120 14.27 -10.34 -8.06
C GLN A 120 13.83 -9.50 -9.27
N ILE A 121 12.88 -8.58 -9.09
CA ILE A 121 12.46 -7.62 -10.12
C ILE A 121 13.57 -6.60 -10.35
N ALA A 122 14.14 -6.07 -9.28
CA ALA A 122 15.24 -5.10 -9.34
C ALA A 122 16.53 -5.68 -9.97
N SER A 123 16.78 -6.98 -9.80
CA SER A 123 17.93 -7.67 -10.39
C SER A 123 17.82 -7.96 -11.90
N GLY A 124 16.66 -7.70 -12.52
CA GLY A 124 16.47 -7.83 -13.97
C GLY A 124 16.50 -9.27 -14.50
N GLY A 125 16.27 -10.27 -13.66
CA GLY A 125 16.32 -11.68 -14.01
C GLY A 125 15.16 -12.17 -14.88
N ALA A 126 15.17 -13.47 -15.23
CA ALA A 126 14.13 -14.12 -16.05
C ALA A 126 12.72 -13.97 -15.47
N ALA A 127 12.57 -13.90 -14.15
CA ALA A 127 11.30 -13.66 -13.47
C ALA A 127 10.73 -12.27 -13.80
N ALA A 128 11.55 -11.22 -13.79
CA ALA A 128 11.15 -9.86 -14.15
C ALA A 128 10.70 -9.77 -15.61
N ALA A 129 11.45 -10.41 -16.53
CA ALA A 129 11.08 -10.48 -17.95
C ALA A 129 9.74 -11.21 -18.15
N MET A 130 9.49 -12.31 -17.42
CA MET A 130 8.24 -13.07 -17.49
C MET A 130 7.04 -12.24 -17.00
N LEU A 131 7.22 -11.41 -15.98
CA LEU A 131 6.17 -10.53 -15.46
C LEU A 131 5.79 -9.42 -16.46
N LEU A 132 6.77 -8.86 -17.17
CA LEU A 132 6.51 -7.86 -18.22
C LEU A 132 5.72 -8.43 -19.39
N VAL A 133 5.92 -9.72 -19.72
CA VAL A 133 5.22 -10.39 -20.83
C VAL A 133 3.84 -10.91 -20.41
N LEU A 134 3.60 -11.09 -19.11
CA LEU A 134 2.38 -11.68 -18.57
C LEU A 134 1.08 -11.01 -19.05
N PRO A 135 0.94 -9.67 -19.08
CA PRO A 135 -0.26 -9.02 -19.62
C PRO A 135 -0.53 -9.39 -21.08
N GLY A 136 0.53 -9.46 -21.87
CA GLY A 136 0.45 -9.90 -23.28
C GLY A 136 -0.01 -11.36 -23.43
N LEU A 137 0.50 -12.25 -22.57
CA LEU A 137 0.10 -13.66 -22.58
C LEU A 137 -1.37 -13.87 -22.23
N VAL A 138 -1.87 -13.18 -21.20
CA VAL A 138 -3.28 -13.24 -20.80
C VAL A 138 -4.18 -12.67 -21.88
N ALA A 139 -3.83 -11.52 -22.43
CA ALA A 139 -4.57 -10.90 -23.52
C ALA A 139 -4.59 -11.78 -24.80
N PHE A 140 -3.46 -12.41 -25.12
CA PHE A 140 -3.36 -13.37 -26.21
C PHE A 140 -4.26 -14.61 -25.99
N ALA A 141 -4.22 -15.20 -24.79
CA ALA A 141 -5.07 -16.35 -24.46
C ALA A 141 -6.56 -15.99 -24.58
N ALA A 142 -6.98 -14.82 -24.09
CA ALA A 142 -8.35 -14.34 -24.21
C ALA A 142 -8.75 -14.08 -25.68
N ALA A 143 -7.86 -13.53 -26.48
CA ALA A 143 -8.07 -13.29 -27.90
C ALA A 143 -8.30 -14.60 -28.66
N VAL A 144 -7.48 -15.63 -28.39
CA VAL A 144 -7.64 -16.96 -28.99
C VAL A 144 -8.95 -17.61 -28.50
N ALA A 145 -9.31 -17.49 -27.22
CA ALA A 145 -10.57 -17.99 -26.71
C ALA A 145 -11.78 -17.33 -27.41
N ALA A 146 -11.76 -15.99 -27.57
CA ALA A 146 -12.79 -15.26 -28.29
C ALA A 146 -12.92 -15.74 -29.74
N ALA A 147 -11.79 -15.91 -30.44
CA ALA A 147 -11.76 -16.42 -31.81
C ALA A 147 -12.36 -17.84 -31.93
N ARG A 148 -12.13 -18.70 -30.94
CA ARG A 148 -12.66 -20.08 -30.90
C ARG A 148 -14.14 -20.17 -30.54
N LEU A 149 -14.62 -19.26 -29.71
CA LEU A 149 -16.02 -19.20 -29.27
C LEU A 149 -16.92 -18.61 -30.38
N LEU A 150 -16.38 -17.74 -31.24
CA LEU A 150 -17.14 -17.03 -32.29
C LEU A 150 -17.93 -17.98 -33.23
N PRO A 151 -17.37 -19.07 -33.79
CA PRO A 151 -18.13 -20.00 -34.61
C PRO A 151 -19.18 -20.80 -33.80
N ALA A 152 -18.94 -21.08 -32.53
CA ALA A 152 -19.90 -21.74 -31.65
C ALA A 152 -21.11 -20.84 -31.41
N LEU A 153 -20.84 -19.55 -31.10
CA LEU A 153 -21.87 -18.52 -30.94
C LEU A 153 -22.67 -18.33 -32.24
N GLY A 154 -21.99 -18.29 -33.41
CA GLY A 154 -22.64 -18.25 -34.73
C GLY A 154 -23.63 -19.41 -34.91
N ARG A 155 -23.23 -20.63 -34.55
CA ARG A 155 -24.12 -21.81 -34.62
C ARG A 155 -25.30 -21.72 -33.65
N ALA A 156 -25.10 -21.19 -32.47
CA ALA A 156 -26.16 -20.96 -31.49
C ALA A 156 -27.18 -19.94 -31.97
N LEU A 157 -26.73 -18.82 -32.57
CA LEU A 157 -27.58 -17.79 -33.16
C LEU A 157 -28.34 -18.31 -34.36
N ALA A 158 -27.72 -19.15 -35.20
CA ALA A 158 -28.36 -19.77 -36.36
C ALA A 158 -29.50 -20.72 -35.98
N ARG A 159 -29.44 -21.39 -34.83
CA ARG A 159 -30.47 -22.30 -34.27
C ARG A 159 -31.57 -21.56 -33.51
N GLY A 160 -31.28 -20.37 -32.97
CA GLY A 160 -32.22 -19.59 -32.18
C GLY A 160 -33.43 -19.09 -32.98
N GLY A 161 -34.59 -18.94 -32.32
CA GLY A 161 -35.83 -18.41 -32.90
C GLY A 161 -35.89 -16.90 -33.12
N GLY A 162 -34.72 -16.21 -33.15
CA GLY A 162 -34.62 -14.76 -33.23
C GLY A 162 -34.90 -14.14 -34.61
N VAL A 163 -34.63 -12.83 -34.75
CA VAL A 163 -34.85 -12.03 -35.97
C VAL A 163 -34.10 -12.66 -37.17
N ARG A 164 -34.72 -12.69 -38.34
CA ARG A 164 -34.16 -13.29 -39.57
C ARG A 164 -32.73 -12.83 -39.91
N SER A 165 -32.43 -11.55 -39.69
CA SER A 165 -31.07 -11.01 -39.89
C SER A 165 -30.01 -11.60 -38.95
N ALA A 166 -30.37 -11.87 -37.69
CA ALA A 166 -29.46 -12.49 -36.71
C ALA A 166 -29.18 -13.97 -37.05
N ARG A 167 -30.18 -14.70 -37.52
CA ARG A 167 -29.99 -16.10 -37.95
C ARG A 167 -29.08 -16.19 -39.20
N LEU A 168 -29.28 -15.32 -40.20
CA LEU A 168 -28.42 -15.27 -41.37
C LEU A 168 -26.98 -14.85 -41.00
N ALA A 169 -26.83 -13.87 -40.12
CA ALA A 169 -25.52 -13.51 -39.56
C ALA A 169 -24.85 -14.67 -38.82
N GLY A 170 -25.64 -15.47 -38.07
CA GLY A 170 -25.17 -16.67 -37.41
C GLY A 170 -24.62 -17.74 -38.34
N PHE A 171 -25.30 -17.99 -39.48
CA PHE A 171 -24.82 -18.91 -40.51
C PHE A 171 -23.53 -18.43 -41.17
N SER A 172 -23.41 -17.12 -41.46
CA SER A 172 -22.20 -16.52 -42.01
C SER A 172 -21.04 -16.59 -41.03
N LEU A 173 -21.25 -16.26 -39.71
CA LEU A 173 -20.25 -16.38 -38.66
C LEU A 173 -19.78 -17.82 -38.46
N ALA A 174 -20.67 -18.80 -38.52
CA ALA A 174 -20.30 -20.21 -38.36
C ALA A 174 -19.36 -20.70 -39.49
N ARG A 175 -19.38 -20.06 -40.65
CA ARG A 175 -18.53 -20.36 -41.84
C ARG A 175 -17.34 -19.42 -41.98
N SER A 176 -17.32 -18.27 -41.28
CA SER A 176 -16.27 -17.27 -41.45
C SER A 176 -14.90 -17.78 -41.02
N ARG A 177 -13.89 -17.56 -41.82
CA ARG A 177 -12.52 -18.02 -41.60
C ARG A 177 -11.60 -16.80 -41.47
N GLY A 178 -11.22 -16.47 -40.23
CA GLY A 178 -10.08 -15.60 -39.93
C GLY A 178 -10.40 -14.13 -39.65
N ALA A 179 -10.93 -13.35 -40.57
CA ALA A 179 -11.04 -11.88 -40.43
C ALA A 179 -11.93 -11.43 -39.26
N ALA A 180 -13.09 -12.08 -39.04
CA ALA A 180 -13.96 -11.78 -37.91
C ALA A 180 -13.31 -12.16 -36.57
N ALA A 181 -12.56 -13.27 -36.55
CA ALA A 181 -11.85 -13.71 -35.35
C ALA A 181 -10.70 -12.76 -34.99
N THR A 182 -9.94 -12.27 -35.98
CA THR A 182 -8.88 -11.28 -35.71
C THR A 182 -9.45 -9.95 -35.23
N ALA A 183 -10.58 -9.48 -35.76
CA ALA A 183 -11.24 -8.28 -35.26
C ALA A 183 -11.71 -8.43 -33.82
N ALA A 184 -12.35 -9.57 -33.44
CA ALA A 184 -12.73 -9.86 -32.07
C ALA A 184 -11.52 -9.91 -31.13
N ALA A 185 -10.39 -10.49 -31.59
CA ALA A 185 -9.15 -10.56 -30.83
C ALA A 185 -8.55 -9.18 -30.55
N PHE A 186 -8.48 -8.30 -31.54
CA PHE A 186 -7.99 -6.93 -31.34
C PHE A 186 -8.90 -6.10 -30.45
N LEU A 187 -10.22 -6.26 -30.56
CA LEU A 187 -11.18 -5.62 -29.68
C LEU A 187 -11.02 -6.11 -28.22
N ALA A 188 -10.86 -7.41 -28.02
CA ALA A 188 -10.60 -7.98 -26.71
C ALA A 188 -9.30 -7.46 -26.10
N LEU A 189 -8.23 -7.41 -26.90
CA LEU A 189 -6.94 -6.87 -26.45
C LEU A 189 -7.03 -5.38 -26.07
N ALA A 190 -7.66 -4.57 -26.92
CA ALA A 190 -7.80 -3.13 -26.68
C ALA A 190 -8.57 -2.85 -25.39
N LEU A 191 -9.69 -3.55 -25.18
CA LEU A 191 -10.50 -3.38 -23.99
C LEU A 191 -9.82 -3.95 -22.74
N ALA A 192 -9.12 -5.08 -22.85
CA ALA A 192 -8.36 -5.65 -21.74
C ALA A 192 -7.25 -4.70 -21.25
N LEU A 193 -6.52 -4.07 -22.18
CA LEU A 193 -5.49 -3.09 -21.85
C LEU A 193 -6.08 -1.80 -21.28
N ALA A 194 -7.21 -1.32 -21.81
CA ALA A 194 -7.89 -0.15 -21.28
C ALA A 194 -8.41 -0.40 -19.85
N PHE A 195 -8.98 -1.58 -19.62
CA PHE A 195 -9.44 -2.01 -18.29
C PHE A 195 -8.27 -2.12 -17.31
N LEU A 196 -7.16 -2.72 -17.73
CA LEU A 196 -5.94 -2.83 -16.94
C LEU A 196 -5.38 -1.45 -16.59
N ALA A 197 -5.33 -0.53 -17.57
CA ALA A 197 -4.84 0.84 -17.35
C ALA A 197 -5.69 1.58 -16.30
N GLU A 198 -7.01 1.45 -16.37
CA GLU A 198 -7.92 2.06 -15.39
C GLU A 198 -7.81 1.43 -14.01
N ALA A 199 -7.76 0.09 -13.93
CA ALA A 199 -7.57 -0.62 -12.67
C ALA A 199 -6.22 -0.27 -12.02
N TYR A 200 -5.16 -0.17 -12.82
CA TYR A 200 -3.84 0.23 -12.33
C TYR A 200 -3.85 1.68 -11.84
N ARG A 201 -4.45 2.61 -12.60
CA ARG A 201 -4.61 4.01 -12.21
C ARG A 201 -5.35 4.16 -10.86
N SER A 202 -6.49 3.49 -10.75
CA SER A 202 -7.33 3.51 -9.54
C SER A 202 -6.61 2.91 -8.34
N THR A 203 -5.91 1.79 -8.54
CA THR A 203 -5.12 1.12 -7.49
C THR A 203 -3.95 1.97 -7.05
N LEU A 204 -3.21 2.60 -7.99
CA LEU A 204 -2.09 3.48 -7.68
C LEU A 204 -2.56 4.70 -6.89
N ALA A 205 -3.58 5.41 -7.39
CA ALA A 205 -4.12 6.59 -6.71
C ALA A 205 -4.68 6.28 -5.30
N THR A 206 -5.27 5.11 -5.10
CA THR A 206 -5.70 4.66 -3.77
C THR A 206 -4.50 4.32 -2.90
N GLY A 207 -3.51 3.62 -3.46
CA GLY A 207 -2.28 3.25 -2.75
C GLY A 207 -1.47 4.46 -2.30
N GLU A 208 -1.36 5.50 -3.12
CA GLU A 208 -0.67 6.76 -2.78
C GLU A 208 -1.36 7.45 -1.60
N ARG A 209 -2.69 7.53 -1.59
CA ARG A 209 -3.46 8.07 -0.47
C ARG A 209 -3.33 7.23 0.79
N ASP A 210 -3.42 5.90 0.66
CA ASP A 210 -3.26 4.98 1.79
C ASP A 210 -1.86 5.08 2.40
N GLN A 211 -0.81 5.15 1.59
CA GLN A 211 0.57 5.30 2.06
C GLN A 211 0.79 6.65 2.76
N ALA A 212 0.28 7.74 2.18
CA ALA A 212 0.38 9.06 2.81
C ALA A 212 -0.38 9.10 4.14
N ALA A 213 -1.61 8.55 4.19
CA ALA A 213 -2.41 8.48 5.40
C ALA A 213 -1.86 7.47 6.43
N PHE A 214 -1.13 6.45 5.99
CA PHE A 214 -0.42 5.54 6.89
C PHE A 214 0.82 6.20 7.49
N ALA A 215 1.60 6.94 6.70
CA ALA A 215 2.79 7.64 7.15
C ALA A 215 2.45 8.85 8.05
N VAL A 216 1.37 9.56 7.74
CA VAL A 216 0.87 10.73 8.49
C VAL A 216 -0.56 10.45 8.94
N PRO A 217 -0.76 9.97 10.18
CA PRO A 217 -2.06 9.53 10.70
C PRO A 217 -3.02 10.68 11.07
N ALA A 218 -2.70 11.90 10.67
CA ALA A 218 -3.51 13.11 10.77
C ALA A 218 -3.41 13.90 9.45
N ASP A 219 -3.85 15.16 9.39
CA ASP A 219 -3.62 16.00 8.21
C ASP A 219 -2.19 16.55 8.19
N ALA A 220 -1.65 16.86 9.38
CA ALA A 220 -0.25 17.19 9.56
C ALA A 220 0.28 16.61 10.88
N VAL A 221 1.54 16.19 10.88
CA VAL A 221 2.28 15.77 12.07
C VAL A 221 3.45 16.73 12.28
N VAL A 222 3.48 17.36 13.44
CA VAL A 222 4.57 18.23 13.86
C VAL A 222 5.49 17.44 14.78
N ARG A 223 6.77 17.44 14.49
CA ARG A 223 7.83 16.71 15.23
C ARG A 223 9.00 17.61 15.56
N GLU A 224 9.85 17.16 16.46
CA GLU A 224 11.12 17.80 16.70
C GLU A 224 11.96 17.84 15.40
N ASN A 225 12.51 19.00 15.10
CA ASN A 225 13.43 19.14 13.98
C ASN A 225 14.83 18.67 14.41
N LEU A 226 15.34 17.64 13.77
CA LEU A 226 16.66 17.05 14.08
C LEU A 226 17.83 18.02 13.97
N ASN A 227 17.67 19.12 13.23
CA ASN A 227 18.71 20.17 13.11
C ASN A 227 18.60 21.21 14.22
N ALA A 228 17.39 21.48 14.72
CA ALA A 228 17.16 22.50 15.75
C ALA A 228 17.17 21.92 17.16
N LEU A 229 16.82 20.63 17.32
CA LEU A 229 16.73 19.91 18.58
C LEU A 229 15.87 20.64 19.63
N VAL A 230 14.80 21.28 19.16
CA VAL A 230 13.84 21.97 20.02
C VAL A 230 12.59 21.09 20.18
N PRO A 231 12.27 20.62 21.39
CA PRO A 231 11.05 19.87 21.66
C PRO A 231 9.80 20.64 21.22
N VAL A 232 8.81 19.93 20.70
CA VAL A 232 7.63 20.53 20.06
C VAL A 232 6.91 21.51 21.00
N LEU A 233 6.70 21.14 22.28
CA LEU A 233 6.03 21.99 23.25
C LEU A 233 6.92 23.14 23.80
N GLN A 234 8.23 23.08 23.58
CA GLN A 234 9.12 24.20 23.89
C GLN A 234 9.14 25.25 22.76
N ALA A 235 8.95 24.82 21.51
CA ALA A 235 8.80 25.75 20.38
C ALA A 235 7.53 26.62 20.54
N ALA A 236 6.41 25.99 20.91
CA ALA A 236 5.18 26.69 21.27
C ALA A 236 4.30 25.80 22.18
N PRO A 237 3.49 26.35 23.09
CA PRO A 237 2.53 25.58 23.87
C PRO A 237 1.41 25.04 22.97
N LEU A 238 0.76 23.95 23.40
CA LEU A 238 -0.27 23.25 22.65
C LEU A 238 -1.42 24.17 22.18
N GLU A 239 -1.82 25.12 23.03
CA GLU A 239 -2.89 26.08 22.75
C GLU A 239 -2.56 26.97 21.55
N ARG A 240 -1.28 27.26 21.31
CA ARG A 240 -0.83 28.02 20.13
C ARG A 240 -0.97 27.24 18.84
N TYR A 241 -0.72 25.96 18.86
CA TYR A 241 -0.95 25.10 17.70
C TYR A 241 -2.44 24.97 17.41
N ALA A 242 -3.24 24.76 18.46
CA ALA A 242 -4.70 24.68 18.33
C ALA A 242 -5.35 26.01 17.89
N ALA A 243 -4.70 27.16 18.17
CA ALA A 243 -5.20 28.49 17.78
C ALA A 243 -4.82 28.90 16.35
N ILE A 244 -4.10 28.09 15.59
CA ILE A 244 -3.79 28.36 14.19
C ILE A 244 -5.10 28.34 13.37
N PRO A 245 -5.42 29.38 12.60
CA PRO A 245 -6.62 29.42 11.76
C PRO A 245 -6.64 28.26 10.76
N GLY A 246 -7.69 27.46 10.77
CA GLY A 246 -7.83 26.26 9.96
C GLY A 246 -7.47 24.96 10.68
N VAL A 247 -6.91 25.00 11.90
CA VAL A 247 -6.76 23.81 12.75
C VAL A 247 -8.08 23.54 13.48
N GLU A 248 -8.62 22.34 13.30
CA GLU A 248 -9.82 21.86 13.99
C GLU A 248 -9.46 21.27 15.35
N SER A 249 -8.40 20.47 15.42
CA SER A 249 -7.92 19.86 16.65
C SER A 249 -6.41 19.60 16.60
N ALA A 250 -5.79 19.65 17.78
CA ALA A 250 -4.36 19.37 17.97
C ALA A 250 -4.19 18.37 19.11
N TYR A 251 -3.65 17.21 18.85
CA TYR A 251 -3.47 16.13 19.79
C TYR A 251 -2.00 15.92 20.11
N PRO A 252 -1.60 15.97 21.40
CA PRO A 252 -0.26 15.59 21.82
C PRO A 252 -0.08 14.08 21.72
N VAL A 253 1.06 13.66 21.23
CA VAL A 253 1.42 12.24 21.07
C VAL A 253 2.82 12.01 21.61
N VAL A 254 2.99 10.89 22.29
CA VAL A 254 4.27 10.39 22.78
C VAL A 254 4.72 9.26 21.85
N ARG A 255 5.90 9.41 21.28
CA ARG A 255 6.57 8.35 20.52
C ARG A 255 7.84 7.97 21.21
N LEU A 256 7.97 6.70 21.60
CA LEU A 256 9.16 6.14 22.22
C LEU A 256 9.67 4.97 21.40
N THR A 257 10.95 4.69 21.55
CA THR A 257 11.55 3.44 21.07
C THR A 257 11.83 2.55 22.26
N ALA A 258 11.37 1.32 22.21
CA ALA A 258 11.54 0.34 23.27
C ALA A 258 12.13 -0.97 22.73
N SER A 259 12.56 -1.80 23.68
CA SER A 259 12.75 -3.23 23.42
C SER A 259 11.64 -4.01 24.13
N ALA A 260 11.23 -5.14 23.61
CA ALA A 260 10.15 -5.94 24.15
C ALA A 260 10.55 -7.38 24.41
N GLY A 261 9.84 -8.02 25.33
CA GLY A 261 9.99 -9.43 25.61
C GLY A 261 11.12 -9.77 26.59
N PRO A 262 11.30 -11.07 26.92
CA PRO A 262 12.35 -11.55 27.80
C PRO A 262 13.74 -11.17 27.28
N ALA A 263 14.58 -10.60 28.16
CA ALA A 263 15.92 -10.14 27.83
C ALA A 263 15.98 -9.17 26.62
N ALA A 264 14.93 -8.36 26.40
CA ALA A 264 14.84 -7.42 25.28
C ALA A 264 15.01 -8.08 23.90
N SER A 265 14.37 -9.23 23.70
CA SER A 265 14.54 -10.10 22.52
C SER A 265 14.11 -9.44 21.20
N VAL A 266 13.23 -8.44 21.24
CA VAL A 266 12.83 -7.61 20.10
C VAL A 266 13.24 -6.17 20.39
N SER A 267 14.06 -5.59 19.52
CA SER A 267 14.53 -4.21 19.63
C SER A 267 13.88 -3.31 18.56
N GLY A 268 13.88 -2.00 18.79
CA GLY A 268 13.34 -1.04 17.84
C GLY A 268 11.82 -1.01 17.76
N VAL A 269 11.14 -1.46 18.82
CA VAL A 269 9.69 -1.40 18.92
C VAL A 269 9.24 0.05 19.07
N THR A 270 8.34 0.50 18.20
CA THR A 270 7.71 1.82 18.31
C THR A 270 6.58 1.77 19.32
N VAL A 271 6.66 2.58 20.38
CA VAL A 271 5.60 2.72 21.36
C VAL A 271 4.93 4.09 21.18
N LEU A 272 3.63 4.07 20.89
CA LEU A 272 2.82 5.27 20.71
C LEU A 272 1.83 5.45 21.87
N GLY A 273 1.91 6.60 22.53
CA GLY A 273 0.86 7.09 23.42
C GLY A 273 0.00 8.11 22.68
N VAL A 274 -1.24 7.76 22.41
CA VAL A 274 -2.15 8.57 21.58
C VAL A 274 -3.49 8.77 22.29
N PRO A 275 -4.04 9.99 22.37
CA PRO A 275 -5.37 10.19 22.92
C PRO A 275 -6.43 9.38 22.14
N PRO A 276 -7.43 8.76 22.80
CA PRO A 276 -8.49 7.98 22.11
C PRO A 276 -9.21 8.77 21.00
N ALA A 277 -9.41 10.08 21.21
CA ALA A 277 -10.01 10.96 20.21
C ALA A 277 -9.17 11.06 18.92
N ALA A 278 -7.84 11.11 19.05
CA ALA A 278 -6.93 11.12 17.89
C ALA A 278 -6.92 9.77 17.17
N LEU A 279 -7.02 8.65 17.89
CA LEU A 279 -7.17 7.33 17.28
C LEU A 279 -8.50 7.19 16.51
N ALA A 280 -9.58 7.76 17.05
CA ALA A 280 -10.89 7.75 16.42
C ALA A 280 -10.94 8.61 15.12
N SER A 281 -10.17 9.69 15.06
CA SER A 281 -10.13 10.63 13.92
C SER A 281 -9.10 10.26 12.85
N MET A 282 -8.32 9.18 12.99
CA MET A 282 -7.36 8.75 11.96
C MET A 282 -8.04 8.63 10.59
N PRO A 283 -7.47 9.20 9.50
CA PRO A 283 -8.08 9.19 8.18
C PRO A 283 -8.18 7.79 7.57
N LEU A 284 -7.18 6.95 7.85
CA LEU A 284 -7.09 5.59 7.32
C LEU A 284 -7.22 4.56 8.43
N TRP A 285 -8.14 3.61 8.22
CA TRP A 285 -8.21 2.35 8.96
C TRP A 285 -8.80 1.28 8.06
N ARG A 286 -8.03 0.24 7.77
CA ARG A 286 -8.44 -0.81 6.83
C ARG A 286 -8.98 -2.04 7.57
N SER A 287 -9.95 -2.69 6.95
CA SER A 287 -10.59 -3.89 7.51
C SER A 287 -9.67 -5.12 7.54
N ASP A 288 -8.61 -5.11 6.74
CA ASP A 288 -7.62 -6.19 6.66
C ASP A 288 -6.52 -6.10 7.73
N TRP A 289 -6.61 -5.17 8.69
CA TRP A 289 -5.62 -5.01 9.77
C TRP A 289 -6.00 -5.74 11.07
N GLY A 290 -6.81 -6.77 11.00
CA GLY A 290 -7.12 -7.69 12.11
C GLY A 290 -8.20 -7.20 13.06
N ALA A 291 -8.28 -5.90 13.39
CA ALA A 291 -9.28 -5.33 14.27
C ALA A 291 -9.92 -4.07 13.71
N SER A 292 -11.16 -3.76 14.09
CA SER A 292 -11.80 -2.50 13.72
C SER A 292 -11.24 -1.32 14.50
N ARG A 293 -11.28 -0.10 13.93
CA ARG A 293 -10.89 1.14 14.62
C ARG A 293 -11.63 1.31 15.95
N GLY A 294 -12.94 1.05 15.96
CA GLY A 294 -13.74 1.14 17.18
C GLY A 294 -13.33 0.13 18.26
N THR A 295 -12.87 -1.06 17.86
CA THR A 295 -12.32 -2.04 18.81
C THR A 295 -11.00 -1.54 19.38
N LEU A 296 -10.09 -1.01 18.55
CA LEU A 296 -8.85 -0.42 18.99
C LEU A 296 -9.10 0.67 20.06
N VAL A 297 -9.93 1.66 19.71
CA VAL A 297 -10.24 2.80 20.61
C VAL A 297 -10.78 2.32 21.94
N ARG A 298 -11.83 1.48 21.95
CA ARG A 298 -12.40 0.93 23.19
C ARG A 298 -11.43 0.09 24.00
N THR A 299 -10.48 -0.57 23.36
CA THR A 299 -9.52 -1.42 24.07
C THR A 299 -8.46 -0.60 24.76
N VAL A 300 -7.96 0.46 24.12
CA VAL A 300 -6.91 1.32 24.71
C VAL A 300 -7.48 2.40 25.62
N GLU A 301 -8.74 2.83 25.38
CA GLU A 301 -9.46 3.77 26.24
C GLU A 301 -9.61 3.17 27.64
N ARG A 302 -9.21 3.93 28.65
CA ARG A 302 -9.23 3.48 30.01
C ARG A 302 -10.12 4.35 30.88
N ASP A 303 -11.09 3.72 31.52
CA ASP A 303 -11.85 4.30 32.61
C ASP A 303 -11.03 4.14 33.91
N GLY A 304 -10.34 5.17 34.33
CA GLY A 304 -9.58 5.09 35.60
C GLY A 304 -8.71 6.30 35.87
N ALA A 305 -8.21 6.37 37.10
CA ALA A 305 -7.31 7.44 37.53
C ALA A 305 -5.99 7.35 36.77
N THR A 306 -5.79 8.24 35.80
CA THR A 306 -4.51 8.49 35.14
C THR A 306 -3.75 9.58 35.89
N GLY A 307 -2.43 9.58 35.76
CA GLY A 307 -1.51 10.50 36.43
C GLY A 307 -0.88 9.93 37.66
N LEU A 308 0.28 10.47 38.00
CA LEU A 308 1.09 10.03 39.12
C LEU A 308 0.45 10.39 40.46
N ARG A 309 0.60 9.50 41.45
CA ARG A 309 0.19 9.73 42.82
C ARG A 309 1.39 10.16 43.67
N GLY A 310 1.14 11.02 44.64
CA GLY A 310 2.14 11.45 45.60
C GLY A 310 1.68 12.70 46.35
N PRO A 311 2.34 13.03 47.46
CA PRO A 311 2.02 14.24 48.21
C PRO A 311 2.34 15.49 47.41
N VAL A 312 1.45 16.47 47.48
CA VAL A 312 1.66 17.80 46.90
C VAL A 312 2.55 18.61 47.83
N LEU A 313 3.62 19.12 47.26
CA LEU A 313 4.62 19.89 48.04
C LEU A 313 4.19 21.34 48.21
N GLY A 314 4.63 21.95 49.30
CA GLY A 314 4.44 23.37 49.52
C GLY A 314 5.27 24.26 48.59
N ASP A 315 5.14 25.58 48.78
CA ASP A 315 5.79 26.55 47.87
C ASP A 315 7.24 26.90 48.24
N ARG A 316 7.77 26.47 49.39
CA ARG A 316 9.08 26.88 49.82
C ARG A 316 10.07 25.72 50.01
N ASP A 317 9.83 24.87 50.98
CA ASP A 317 10.82 23.88 51.41
C ASP A 317 10.27 22.47 51.41
N LEU A 318 11.11 21.52 50.96
CA LEU A 318 10.90 20.10 51.19
C LEU A 318 11.65 19.68 52.45
N VAL A 319 10.92 19.13 53.43
CA VAL A 319 11.47 18.68 54.71
C VAL A 319 11.33 17.16 54.83
N LEU A 320 12.46 16.46 54.86
CA LEU A 320 12.52 15.00 54.99
C LEU A 320 13.29 14.65 56.31
N SER A 321 12.63 14.00 57.25
CA SER A 321 13.30 13.45 58.43
C SER A 321 13.78 12.04 58.11
N VAL A 322 15.05 11.80 58.30
CA VAL A 322 15.72 10.53 57.99
C VAL A 322 16.35 9.96 59.25
N GLY A 323 16.19 8.67 59.50
CA GLY A 323 16.89 7.94 60.53
C GLY A 323 18.38 7.81 60.24
N PRO A 324 19.15 7.18 61.18
CA PRO A 324 20.55 6.91 60.94
C PRO A 324 20.82 6.13 59.69
N GLY A 325 21.94 6.42 58.99
CA GLY A 325 22.32 5.74 57.78
C GLY A 325 23.50 6.40 57.04
N LEU A 326 23.90 5.82 55.91
CA LEU A 326 24.95 6.34 55.06
C LEU A 326 24.40 6.43 53.61
N VAL A 327 23.34 7.22 53.43
CA VAL A 327 22.63 7.33 52.15
C VAL A 327 22.44 8.80 51.82
N PHE A 328 22.62 9.15 50.53
CA PHE A 328 22.18 10.43 49.98
C PHE A 328 20.75 10.29 49.46
N TYR A 329 19.98 11.34 49.62
CA TYR A 329 18.58 11.38 49.18
C TYR A 329 18.39 12.43 48.10
N ARG A 330 17.66 12.05 47.07
CA ARG A 330 17.15 12.93 46.02
C ARG A 330 15.64 12.77 45.97
N ALA A 331 14.95 13.85 45.72
CA ALA A 331 13.52 13.83 45.46
C ALA A 331 13.26 14.13 43.99
N VAL A 332 12.43 13.33 43.36
CA VAL A 332 11.93 13.64 42.02
C VAL A 332 10.52 14.23 42.16
N VAL A 333 10.35 15.42 41.62
CA VAL A 333 9.13 16.21 41.74
C VAL A 333 8.57 16.48 40.37
N GLU A 334 7.30 16.13 40.15
CA GLU A 334 6.50 16.53 39.00
C GLU A 334 5.99 17.95 39.23
N GLY A 335 6.38 18.90 38.38
CA GLY A 335 5.90 20.28 38.42
C GLY A 335 4.43 20.38 37.96
N ARG A 336 3.82 21.54 38.19
CA ARG A 336 2.43 21.84 37.70
C ARG A 336 2.32 21.84 36.18
N ASP A 337 3.43 22.02 35.49
CA ASP A 337 3.56 22.00 34.05
C ASP A 337 3.87 20.61 33.47
N GLY A 338 3.86 19.55 34.34
CA GLY A 338 4.20 18.19 33.98
C GLY A 338 5.71 17.95 33.80
N SER A 339 6.57 18.94 34.05
CA SER A 339 8.02 18.76 34.00
C SER A 339 8.55 18.08 35.26
N PHE A 340 9.58 17.25 35.09
CA PHE A 340 10.22 16.60 36.23
C PHE A 340 11.48 17.33 36.66
N THR A 341 11.64 17.52 37.97
CA THR A 341 12.80 18.17 38.59
C THR A 341 13.37 17.31 39.69
N THR A 342 14.66 16.99 39.60
CA THR A 342 15.38 16.31 40.68
C THR A 342 15.92 17.32 41.69
N VAL A 343 15.58 17.15 42.98
CA VAL A 343 15.96 18.00 44.05
C VAL A 343 16.91 17.24 45.00
N GLU A 344 18.11 17.73 45.17
CA GLU A 344 19.09 17.17 46.09
C GLU A 344 18.70 17.51 47.54
N LEU A 345 18.49 16.51 48.39
CA LEU A 345 18.11 16.68 49.79
C LEU A 345 19.31 16.62 50.73
N GLY A 346 20.32 15.85 50.38
CA GLY A 346 21.54 15.67 51.16
C GLY A 346 21.68 14.27 51.78
N ALA A 347 22.66 14.12 52.68
CA ALA A 347 23.02 12.84 53.24
C ALA A 347 22.44 12.66 54.65
N SER A 348 22.05 11.42 54.98
CA SER A 348 21.78 11.00 56.35
C SER A 348 23.06 11.03 57.21
N ALA A 349 22.88 11.04 58.53
CA ALA A 349 24.00 10.93 59.49
C ALA A 349 24.17 9.47 59.93
N PRO A 350 25.41 8.98 60.10
CA PRO A 350 25.67 7.57 60.45
C PRO A 350 25.03 7.05 61.72
N ARG A 351 24.95 7.90 62.78
CA ARG A 351 24.59 7.48 64.12
C ARG A 351 23.36 8.15 64.69
N HIS A 352 22.81 9.19 64.07
CA HIS A 352 21.65 9.93 64.55
C HIS A 352 20.68 10.27 63.49
N ALA A 353 19.43 10.49 63.83
CA ALA A 353 18.43 10.99 62.95
C ALA A 353 18.73 12.43 62.47
N LYS A 354 18.44 12.79 61.30
CA LYS A 354 18.70 14.11 60.71
C LYS A 354 17.46 14.62 59.95
N VAL A 355 17.23 15.91 60.05
CA VAL A 355 16.22 16.57 59.23
C VAL A 355 16.92 17.21 58.03
N LEU A 356 16.57 16.77 56.85
CA LEU A 356 17.04 17.32 55.61
C LEU A 356 16.02 18.38 55.16
N ARG A 357 16.46 19.60 54.94
CA ARG A 357 15.63 20.71 54.47
C ARG A 357 16.26 21.30 53.22
N THR A 358 15.49 21.40 52.14
CA THR A 358 15.97 21.96 50.88
C THR A 358 14.91 22.88 50.30
N THR A 359 15.31 24.06 49.86
CA THR A 359 14.43 25.01 49.21
C THR A 359 14.10 24.51 47.77
N LEU A 360 12.82 24.46 47.46
CA LEU A 360 12.35 23.95 46.19
C LEU A 360 12.67 24.93 45.06
N PRO A 361 13.24 24.45 43.95
CA PRO A 361 13.33 25.21 42.69
C PRO A 361 11.95 25.68 42.22
N ALA A 362 11.91 26.79 41.50
CA ALA A 362 10.65 27.39 41.03
C ALA A 362 9.70 26.40 40.34
N ARG A 363 10.26 25.51 39.49
CA ARG A 363 9.48 24.47 38.76
C ARG A 363 8.92 23.37 39.64
N ALA A 364 9.52 23.11 40.80
CA ALA A 364 9.08 22.08 41.76
C ALA A 364 8.08 22.59 42.81
N ARG A 365 7.85 23.91 42.92
CA ARG A 365 6.95 24.51 43.91
C ARG A 365 5.50 24.17 43.62
N GLY A 366 4.79 23.70 44.62
CA GLY A 366 3.42 23.22 44.50
C GLY A 366 3.28 22.00 43.58
N GLY A 367 4.40 21.36 43.24
CA GLY A 367 4.47 20.12 42.49
C GLY A 367 4.19 18.88 43.34
N ARG A 368 4.24 17.73 42.75
CA ARG A 368 3.97 16.42 43.37
C ARG A 368 5.27 15.66 43.59
N LEU A 369 5.51 15.15 44.78
CA LEU A 369 6.64 14.26 45.05
C LEU A 369 6.34 12.87 44.49
N VAL A 370 7.07 12.48 43.44
CA VAL A 370 6.86 11.22 42.72
C VAL A 370 7.67 10.09 43.39
N GLU A 371 8.93 10.35 43.69
CA GLU A 371 9.81 9.36 44.31
C GLU A 371 10.94 10.00 45.13
N LEU A 372 11.49 9.19 46.04
CA LEU A 372 12.72 9.48 46.76
C LEU A 372 13.78 8.45 46.37
N VAL A 373 14.85 8.91 45.74
CA VAL A 373 15.97 8.08 45.29
C VAL A 373 17.02 8.02 46.43
N LEU A 374 17.47 6.81 46.68
CA LEU A 374 18.51 6.50 47.67
C LEU A 374 19.82 6.24 46.96
N VAL A 375 20.78 7.12 47.09
CA VAL A 375 22.07 7.06 46.41
C VAL A 375 23.17 6.62 47.39
N PRO A 376 23.96 5.58 47.10
CA PRO A 376 25.08 5.20 47.95
C PRO A 376 26.20 6.25 47.91
N PRO A 377 27.03 6.40 48.96
CA PRO A 377 28.17 7.30 48.92
C PRO A 377 29.22 6.82 47.90
N ARG A 378 29.90 7.76 47.23
CA ARG A 378 30.89 7.49 46.17
C ARG A 378 32.04 6.54 46.53
N ILE A 379 32.27 6.29 47.85
CA ILE A 379 33.32 5.39 48.32
C ILE A 379 33.07 3.92 47.91
N ILE A 380 31.82 3.56 47.52
CA ILE A 380 31.43 2.20 47.18
C ILE A 380 31.60 1.93 45.68
N GLU A 381 31.90 2.93 44.87
CA GLU A 381 32.01 2.80 43.40
C GLU A 381 33.20 1.93 42.91
N ARG A 382 34.09 1.48 43.80
CA ARG A 382 35.31 0.73 43.44
C ARG A 382 35.22 -0.81 43.49
N GLY A 383 34.07 -1.38 43.80
CA GLY A 383 33.87 -2.83 43.79
C GLY A 383 32.61 -3.23 43.06
N SER A 384 32.79 -3.90 41.93
CA SER A 384 31.72 -4.26 40.98
C SER A 384 30.92 -5.53 41.30
N ASP A 385 31.03 -6.08 42.53
CA ASP A 385 30.36 -7.33 42.86
C ASP A 385 29.09 -7.11 43.71
N GLU A 386 28.02 -7.88 43.39
CA GLU A 386 26.77 -7.93 44.17
C GLU A 386 27.01 -8.17 45.67
N GLY A 387 28.21 -8.66 46.10
CA GLY A 387 28.65 -8.82 47.44
C GLY A 387 28.86 -7.50 48.22
N ASN A 388 29.06 -6.36 47.53
CA ASN A 388 29.37 -5.05 48.11
C ASN A 388 28.16 -4.12 48.26
N ALA A 389 26.95 -4.64 48.29
CA ALA A 389 25.75 -3.81 48.50
C ALA A 389 25.78 -3.11 49.83
N LEU A 390 25.56 -1.78 49.87
CA LEU A 390 25.32 -1.02 51.08
C LEU A 390 24.02 -1.46 51.73
N ARG A 391 24.11 -2.18 52.85
CA ARG A 391 22.94 -2.70 53.57
C ARG A 391 22.66 -1.86 54.82
N GLY A 392 21.39 -1.58 55.07
CA GLY A 392 20.99 -0.83 56.25
C GLY A 392 19.48 -0.71 56.38
N SER A 393 19.09 -0.01 57.43
CA SER A 393 17.69 0.37 57.65
C SER A 393 17.62 1.79 58.16
N THR A 394 16.60 2.52 57.72
CA THR A 394 16.33 3.89 58.12
C THR A 394 14.82 4.12 58.24
N THR A 395 14.43 5.20 58.89
CA THR A 395 13.04 5.66 58.94
C THR A 395 12.94 6.95 58.12
N LEU A 396 11.90 7.06 57.33
CA LEU A 396 11.62 8.27 56.56
C LEU A 396 10.26 8.84 56.97
N SER A 397 10.21 10.15 57.20
CA SER A 397 8.95 10.88 57.36
C SER A 397 9.02 12.22 56.62
N LEU A 398 7.96 12.57 55.93
CA LEU A 398 7.82 13.81 55.18
C LEU A 398 7.03 14.81 56.05
N GLY A 399 7.49 16.03 56.16
CA GLY A 399 6.97 17.05 57.06
C GLY A 399 5.45 17.23 57.06
N GLY A 400 4.75 16.42 57.82
CA GLY A 400 3.29 16.45 57.97
C GLY A 400 2.49 15.51 57.10
N GLU A 401 3.10 14.91 56.05
CA GLU A 401 2.41 14.03 55.11
C GLU A 401 2.68 12.55 55.42
N PRO A 402 1.65 11.69 55.43
CA PRO A 402 1.84 10.26 55.69
C PRO A 402 2.42 9.57 54.43
N LEU A 403 3.46 8.76 54.68
CA LEU A 403 4.07 7.91 53.64
C LEU A 403 3.45 6.51 53.58
N ALA A 404 2.21 6.35 54.08
CA ALA A 404 1.54 5.07 54.09
C ALA A 404 1.27 4.58 52.64
N GLY A 405 1.51 3.28 52.36
CA GLY A 405 1.31 2.70 51.06
C GLY A 405 2.46 2.92 50.07
N TRP A 406 3.59 3.49 50.54
CA TRP A 406 4.79 3.59 49.70
C TRP A 406 5.43 2.22 49.49
N ILE A 407 6.03 2.03 48.33
CA ILE A 407 6.75 0.80 47.94
C ILE A 407 8.22 1.12 47.66
N GLY A 408 9.08 0.10 47.78
CA GLY A 408 10.50 0.21 47.47
C GLY A 408 10.84 -0.57 46.18
N LYS A 409 11.79 -0.07 45.44
CA LYS A 409 12.41 -0.74 44.27
C LYS A 409 13.93 -0.70 44.38
N GLY A 410 14.62 -1.47 43.52
CA GLY A 410 16.09 -1.46 43.46
C GLY A 410 16.81 -1.94 44.73
N GLY A 411 16.31 -3.01 45.36
CA GLY A 411 16.89 -3.54 46.60
C GLY A 411 16.40 -2.82 47.87
N VAL A 412 15.28 -2.09 47.78
CA VAL A 412 14.64 -1.39 48.89
C VAL A 412 13.32 -2.07 49.24
N THR A 413 13.08 -2.30 50.53
CA THR A 413 11.80 -2.77 51.06
C THR A 413 11.24 -1.77 52.07
N VAL A 414 9.94 -1.58 52.04
CA VAL A 414 9.23 -0.59 52.86
C VAL A 414 8.24 -1.28 53.79
N ALA A 415 8.24 -0.87 55.05
CA ALA A 415 7.24 -1.29 56.03
C ALA A 415 6.65 -0.05 56.73
N ALA A 416 5.40 -0.16 57.16
CA ALA A 416 4.75 0.92 57.90
C ALA A 416 5.51 1.21 59.22
N GLY A 417 5.67 2.49 59.52
CA GLY A 417 6.23 3.01 60.78
C GLY A 417 5.15 3.68 61.63
N ARG A 418 5.56 4.32 62.73
CA ARG A 418 4.67 5.08 63.61
C ARG A 418 4.49 6.52 63.08
N GLY A 419 3.32 7.11 63.30
CA GLY A 419 3.07 8.51 62.99
C GLY A 419 3.17 8.90 61.49
N GLY A 420 2.77 8.00 60.61
CA GLY A 420 2.83 8.25 59.14
C GLY A 420 4.22 8.06 58.52
N ALA A 421 5.25 7.73 59.32
CA ALA A 421 6.57 7.39 58.81
C ALA A 421 6.60 6.00 58.17
N ILE A 422 7.60 5.73 57.37
CA ILE A 422 7.92 4.40 56.81
C ILE A 422 9.29 3.94 57.33
N ARG A 423 9.42 2.64 57.52
CA ARG A 423 10.71 1.98 57.77
C ARG A 423 11.22 1.39 56.50
N VAL A 424 12.38 1.82 56.09
CA VAL A 424 13.03 1.42 54.84
C VAL A 424 14.23 0.53 55.18
N ARG A 425 14.24 -0.70 54.64
CA ARG A 425 15.44 -1.55 54.60
C ARG A 425 16.00 -1.51 53.20
N TYR A 426 17.31 -1.38 53.07
CA TYR A 426 17.95 -1.25 51.76
C TYR A 426 19.19 -2.13 51.63
N ALA A 427 19.41 -2.64 50.43
CA ALA A 427 20.62 -3.27 49.95
C ALA A 427 20.96 -2.62 48.57
N ILE A 428 21.64 -1.47 48.63
CA ILE A 428 21.83 -0.57 47.48
C ILE A 428 23.14 -0.89 46.79
N THR A 429 23.12 -1.04 45.49
CA THR A 429 24.31 -1.14 44.63
C THR A 429 24.37 0.06 43.68
N PRO A 430 25.57 0.47 43.21
CA PRO A 430 25.69 1.59 42.25
C PRO A 430 25.02 1.33 40.91
N GLN A 431 24.80 0.08 40.55
CA GLN A 431 24.24 -0.34 39.23
C GLN A 431 22.71 -0.31 39.18
N ARG A 432 22.03 -0.21 40.32
CA ARG A 432 20.56 -0.21 40.39
C ARG A 432 20.06 1.04 41.08
N VAL A 433 19.09 1.69 40.44
CA VAL A 433 18.40 2.83 41.09
C VAL A 433 17.57 2.30 42.24
N ALA A 434 17.96 2.69 43.46
CA ALA A 434 17.26 2.36 44.70
C ALA A 434 16.31 3.49 45.05
N LEU A 435 15.02 3.22 45.16
CA LEU A 435 14.02 4.26 45.40
C LEU A 435 12.86 3.78 46.28
N VAL A 436 12.17 4.74 46.87
CA VAL A 436 10.86 4.58 47.52
C VAL A 436 9.88 5.56 46.89
N ARG A 437 8.67 5.10 46.60
CA ARG A 437 7.63 5.91 45.96
C ARG A 437 6.22 5.47 46.39
N PRO A 438 5.22 6.32 46.19
CA PRO A 438 3.82 5.92 46.32
C PRO A 438 3.50 4.79 45.37
N ARG A 439 2.56 3.92 45.73
CA ARG A 439 2.02 2.93 44.80
C ARG A 439 1.22 3.66 43.72
N GLN A 440 1.58 3.46 42.49
CA GLN A 440 0.94 4.07 41.32
C GLN A 440 -0.21 3.20 40.80
N PRO A 441 -1.20 3.76 40.08
CA PRO A 441 -2.29 2.99 39.48
C PRO A 441 -1.80 1.85 38.59
N THR A 442 -0.77 2.11 37.82
CA THR A 442 -0.17 1.18 36.83
C THR A 442 0.65 0.04 37.47
N ASP A 443 0.92 0.09 38.79
CA ASP A 443 1.56 -1.04 39.47
C ASP A 443 0.64 -2.24 39.70
N THR A 444 -0.68 -2.03 39.71
CA THR A 444 -1.68 -3.09 39.91
C THR A 444 -2.52 -3.35 38.68
N ASP A 445 -2.61 -2.39 37.77
CA ASP A 445 -3.45 -2.42 36.60
C ASP A 445 -2.65 -1.79 35.43
N PRO A 446 -1.84 -2.61 34.71
CA PRO A 446 -1.01 -2.12 33.65
C PRO A 446 -1.87 -1.57 32.48
N PRO A 447 -1.35 -0.59 31.70
CA PRO A 447 -2.09 -0.06 30.57
C PRO A 447 -2.40 -1.15 29.55
N ARG A 448 -3.63 -1.15 29.04
CA ARG A 448 -4.04 -2.00 27.93
C ARG A 448 -3.55 -1.39 26.63
N VAL A 449 -2.96 -2.24 25.80
CA VAL A 449 -2.35 -1.81 24.55
C VAL A 449 -2.81 -2.62 23.36
N ALA A 450 -2.77 -1.99 22.17
CA ALA A 450 -2.79 -2.70 20.91
C ALA A 450 -1.35 -3.00 20.51
N VAL A 451 -1.11 -4.19 19.98
CA VAL A 451 0.24 -4.64 19.57
C VAL A 451 0.23 -5.30 18.21
N THR A 452 1.37 -5.29 17.53
CA THR A 452 1.58 -6.06 16.29
C THR A 452 1.67 -7.57 16.59
N PRO A 453 1.44 -8.45 15.60
CA PRO A 453 1.34 -9.90 15.81
C PRO A 453 2.56 -10.52 16.49
N ALA A 454 3.78 -10.08 16.16
CA ALA A 454 5.01 -10.59 16.77
C ALA A 454 5.04 -10.33 18.27
N LEU A 455 4.66 -9.12 18.69
CA LEU A 455 4.58 -8.73 20.11
C LEU A 455 3.42 -9.44 20.81
N GLY A 456 2.28 -9.62 20.13
CA GLY A 456 1.16 -10.39 20.63
C GLY A 456 1.56 -11.84 20.92
N ALA A 457 2.31 -12.47 20.04
CA ALA A 457 2.83 -13.82 20.25
C ALA A 457 3.80 -13.91 21.44
N LEU A 458 4.68 -12.90 21.62
CA LEU A 458 5.59 -12.81 22.77
C LEU A 458 4.85 -12.69 24.11
N ALA A 459 3.72 -11.99 24.13
CA ALA A 459 2.89 -11.85 25.32
C ALA A 459 2.02 -13.08 25.63
N GLY A 460 1.95 -14.06 24.72
CA GLY A 460 1.04 -15.21 24.84
C GLY A 460 -0.38 -14.91 24.37
N GLY A 461 -0.60 -13.84 23.61
CA GLY A 461 -1.90 -13.43 23.04
C GLY A 461 -2.60 -12.32 23.83
N VAL A 462 -3.86 -12.10 23.50
CA VAL A 462 -4.71 -11.11 24.18
C VAL A 462 -4.90 -11.50 25.65
N GLY A 463 -4.80 -10.53 26.55
CA GLY A 463 -4.80 -10.72 28.03
C GLY A 463 -3.42 -11.07 28.60
N GLY A 464 -2.42 -11.32 27.74
CA GLY A 464 -1.05 -11.54 28.17
C GLY A 464 -0.34 -10.24 28.56
N THR A 465 0.69 -10.35 29.38
CA THR A 465 1.51 -9.20 29.79
C THR A 465 2.80 -9.15 28.99
N LEU A 466 3.15 -7.95 28.51
CA LEU A 466 4.36 -7.70 27.74
C LEU A 466 5.27 -6.74 28.52
N PRO A 467 6.48 -7.15 28.91
CA PRO A 467 7.47 -6.22 29.43
C PRO A 467 8.10 -5.41 28.28
N LEU A 468 8.02 -4.10 28.38
CA LEU A 468 8.70 -3.14 27.53
C LEU A 468 9.88 -2.55 28.28
N LEU A 469 11.03 -2.44 27.65
CA LEU A 469 12.20 -1.76 28.20
C LEU A 469 12.27 -0.37 27.56
N VAL A 470 11.87 0.66 28.30
CA VAL A 470 11.87 2.06 27.88
C VAL A 470 12.97 2.78 28.68
N ASP A 471 13.92 3.39 28.00
CA ASP A 471 15.07 4.08 28.62
C ASP A 471 15.82 3.21 29.68
N GLY A 472 15.90 1.90 29.41
CA GLY A 472 16.54 0.95 30.31
C GLY A 472 15.68 0.46 31.47
N GLU A 473 14.49 1.01 31.67
CA GLU A 473 13.58 0.64 32.78
C GLU A 473 12.39 -0.20 32.27
N PRO A 474 12.00 -1.25 33.00
CA PRO A 474 10.90 -2.11 32.61
C PRO A 474 9.54 -1.47 32.89
N VAL A 475 8.71 -1.42 31.86
CA VAL A 475 7.31 -0.99 31.89
C VAL A 475 6.43 -2.17 31.45
N LEU A 476 5.50 -2.59 32.32
CA LEU A 476 4.56 -3.66 32.01
C LEU A 476 3.33 -3.11 31.35
N VAL A 477 2.90 -3.79 30.25
CA VAL A 477 1.64 -3.51 29.55
C VAL A 477 0.83 -4.80 29.37
N GLU A 478 -0.50 -4.68 29.28
CA GLU A 478 -1.41 -5.79 29.00
C GLU A 478 -1.86 -5.74 27.54
N VAL A 479 -1.75 -6.84 26.80
CA VAL A 479 -2.20 -6.90 25.42
C VAL A 479 -3.72 -6.99 25.37
N GLY A 480 -4.36 -5.93 24.91
CA GLY A 480 -5.81 -5.85 24.79
C GLY A 480 -6.33 -6.28 23.41
N VAL A 481 -5.56 -5.99 22.35
CA VAL A 481 -5.91 -6.36 20.96
C VAL A 481 -4.64 -6.51 20.13
N VAL A 482 -4.68 -7.41 19.16
CA VAL A 482 -3.61 -7.58 18.17
C VAL A 482 -4.08 -6.94 16.85
N VAL A 483 -3.24 -6.11 16.25
CA VAL A 483 -3.48 -5.41 14.97
C VAL A 483 -2.29 -5.60 14.06
N ASP A 484 -2.53 -5.92 12.80
CA ASP A 484 -1.44 -6.23 11.87
C ASP A 484 -0.58 -5.00 11.56
N ARG A 485 -1.17 -3.80 11.57
CA ARG A 485 -0.51 -2.54 11.27
C ARG A 485 -1.11 -1.38 12.05
N VAL A 486 -0.27 -0.40 12.31
CA VAL A 486 -0.66 0.85 12.98
C VAL A 486 -0.18 2.04 12.14
N PRO A 487 -1.07 2.95 11.72
CA PRO A 487 -0.65 4.17 11.04
C PRO A 487 0.36 4.98 11.85
N GLY A 488 1.33 5.55 11.14
CA GLY A 488 2.42 6.31 11.77
C GLY A 488 3.55 5.48 12.35
N THR A 489 3.55 4.14 12.19
CA THR A 489 4.63 3.27 12.68
C THR A 489 5.28 2.47 11.56
N VAL A 490 6.49 2.03 11.79
CA VAL A 490 7.22 1.10 10.91
C VAL A 490 7.67 -0.09 11.74
N GLY A 491 7.38 -1.30 11.27
CA GLY A 491 7.72 -2.54 11.97
C GLY A 491 6.83 -2.83 13.18
N ASP A 492 7.43 -3.39 14.23
CA ASP A 492 6.70 -3.75 15.44
C ASP A 492 6.30 -2.54 16.26
N ALA A 493 5.04 -2.51 16.70
CA ALA A 493 4.47 -1.35 17.38
C ALA A 493 3.56 -1.73 18.55
N VAL A 494 3.52 -0.83 19.52
CA VAL A 494 2.62 -0.82 20.67
C VAL A 494 1.86 0.51 20.68
N VAL A 495 0.54 0.47 20.80
CA VAL A 495 -0.30 1.67 20.92
C VAL A 495 -1.09 1.61 22.22
N SER A 496 -1.04 2.70 22.95
CA SER A 496 -1.73 2.87 24.24
C SER A 496 -2.45 4.22 24.26
N ASP A 497 -3.38 4.36 25.21
CA ASP A 497 -3.81 5.69 25.60
C ASP A 497 -2.63 6.51 26.11
N LEU A 498 -2.57 7.79 25.71
CA LEU A 498 -1.49 8.71 26.08
C LEU A 498 -1.31 8.82 27.59
N ALA A 499 -2.40 9.05 28.32
CA ALA A 499 -2.34 9.29 29.75
C ALA A 499 -1.96 8.02 30.55
N ALA A 500 -2.42 6.85 30.10
CA ALA A 500 -2.07 5.57 30.69
C ALA A 500 -0.59 5.22 30.44
N LEU A 501 -0.11 5.44 29.20
CA LEU A 501 1.28 5.17 28.83
C LEU A 501 2.24 6.10 29.60
N THR A 502 1.99 7.42 29.60
CA THR A 502 2.85 8.38 30.31
C THR A 502 2.89 8.07 31.82
N THR A 503 1.75 7.75 32.43
CA THR A 503 1.71 7.32 33.84
C THR A 503 2.55 6.07 34.07
N ALA A 504 2.51 5.08 33.17
CA ALA A 504 3.26 3.83 33.32
C ALA A 504 4.77 4.05 33.17
N VAL A 505 5.16 4.82 32.16
CA VAL A 505 6.57 5.14 31.87
C VAL A 505 7.14 6.00 33.01
N ASP A 506 6.47 7.09 33.37
CA ASP A 506 6.93 8.02 34.39
C ASP A 506 6.92 7.40 35.82
N THR A 507 6.15 6.32 35.99
CA THR A 507 6.22 5.48 37.18
C THR A 507 7.57 4.77 37.36
N SER A 508 8.20 4.41 36.23
CA SER A 508 9.47 3.65 36.22
C SER A 508 10.67 4.55 35.89
N ALA A 509 10.47 5.51 35.00
CA ALA A 509 11.48 6.46 34.52
C ALA A 509 10.83 7.86 34.40
N PRO A 510 10.77 8.65 35.50
CA PRO A 510 10.12 9.96 35.48
C PRO A 510 10.70 10.91 34.42
N GLY A 511 9.87 11.41 33.52
CA GLY A 511 10.27 12.31 32.45
C GLY A 511 10.75 11.62 31.18
N ALA A 512 10.72 10.28 31.10
CA ALA A 512 11.11 9.55 29.90
C ALA A 512 10.01 9.48 28.82
N ALA A 513 8.81 10.00 29.08
CA ALA A 513 7.71 10.05 28.14
C ALA A 513 7.30 11.50 27.77
N PRO A 514 8.21 12.32 27.22
CA PRO A 514 7.83 13.67 26.79
C PRO A 514 6.95 13.61 25.54
N VAL A 515 6.05 14.59 25.39
CA VAL A 515 5.32 14.78 24.14
C VAL A 515 6.31 15.08 23.02
N SER A 516 6.40 14.19 22.05
CA SER A 516 7.37 14.23 20.94
C SER A 516 6.75 14.65 19.63
N GLU A 517 5.43 14.52 19.50
CA GLU A 517 4.68 14.84 18.29
C GLU A 517 3.37 15.56 18.61
N LEU A 518 2.89 16.36 17.66
CA LEU A 518 1.52 16.86 17.63
C LEU A 518 0.85 16.40 16.34
N TRP A 519 -0.31 15.79 16.47
CA TRP A 519 -1.17 15.43 15.34
C TRP A 519 -2.23 16.51 15.17
N LEU A 520 -2.22 17.16 14.02
CA LEU A 520 -3.11 18.26 13.69
C LEU A 520 -4.16 17.80 12.68
N HIS A 521 -5.41 18.03 13.00
CA HIS A 521 -6.51 17.91 12.05
C HIS A 521 -6.92 19.31 11.59
N THR A 522 -7.13 19.44 10.28
CA THR A 522 -7.43 20.72 9.65
C THR A 522 -8.85 20.73 9.09
N VAL A 523 -9.43 21.92 9.01
CA VAL A 523 -10.68 22.09 8.28
C VAL A 523 -10.41 21.79 6.80
N PRO A 524 -11.25 20.98 6.13
CA PRO A 524 -11.05 20.66 4.72
C PRO A 524 -10.91 21.90 3.84
N GLY A 525 -9.79 21.97 3.10
CA GLY A 525 -9.43 23.10 2.24
C GLY A 525 -8.55 24.18 2.88
N ASP A 526 -8.28 24.11 4.18
CA ASP A 526 -7.37 25.04 4.88
C ASP A 526 -5.96 24.48 5.11
N GLU A 527 -5.65 23.28 4.59
CA GLU A 527 -4.36 22.58 4.80
C GLU A 527 -3.17 23.47 4.41
N ALA A 528 -3.23 24.10 3.24
CA ALA A 528 -2.16 24.99 2.76
C ALA A 528 -1.97 26.23 3.64
N ARG A 529 -3.06 26.77 4.20
CA ARG A 529 -3.00 27.92 5.14
C ARG A 529 -2.34 27.51 6.45
N VAL A 530 -2.67 26.33 6.96
CA VAL A 530 -2.06 25.79 8.18
C VAL A 530 -0.56 25.52 7.96
N GLU A 531 -0.19 24.93 6.83
CA GLU A 531 1.22 24.73 6.45
C GLU A 531 2.00 26.05 6.38
N GLU A 532 1.41 27.07 5.76
CA GLU A 532 2.01 28.41 5.69
C GLU A 532 2.16 29.06 7.08
N ALA A 533 1.20 28.86 7.97
CA ALA A 533 1.27 29.35 9.34
C ALA A 533 2.38 28.63 10.14
N LEU A 534 2.49 27.31 9.99
CA LEU A 534 3.53 26.49 10.61
C LEU A 534 4.93 26.79 10.05
N ALA A 535 5.06 27.29 8.84
CA ALA A 535 6.34 27.76 8.27
C ALA A 535 6.84 29.09 8.86
N ARG A 536 6.04 29.76 9.71
CA ARG A 536 6.38 31.03 10.35
C ARG A 536 6.79 30.85 11.81
N ARG A 537 7.52 31.84 12.37
CA ARG A 537 7.84 31.83 13.80
C ARG A 537 6.57 31.83 14.67
N PRO A 538 6.53 31.11 15.80
CA PRO A 538 7.65 30.36 16.43
C PRO A 538 7.86 28.95 15.87
N PHE A 539 7.03 28.43 14.98
CA PHE A 539 6.98 27.04 14.55
C PHE A 539 8.14 26.63 13.62
N THR A 540 8.96 27.56 13.14
CA THR A 540 10.12 27.25 12.26
C THR A 540 11.18 26.34 12.90
N ALA A 541 11.13 26.13 14.22
CA ALA A 541 12.05 25.26 14.96
C ALA A 541 11.62 23.78 14.95
N VAL A 542 10.44 23.46 14.45
CA VAL A 542 9.92 22.10 14.37
C VAL A 542 9.85 21.59 12.94
N GLY A 543 9.85 20.26 12.80
CA GLY A 543 9.64 19.59 11.53
C GLY A 543 8.14 19.35 11.31
N ILE A 544 7.69 19.53 10.08
CA ILE A 544 6.28 19.35 9.69
C ILE A 544 6.22 18.31 8.59
N GLN A 545 5.36 17.32 8.77
CA GLN A 545 4.99 16.36 7.75
C GLN A 545 3.49 16.53 7.44
N SER A 546 3.16 16.94 6.23
CA SER A 546 1.80 17.06 5.75
C SER A 546 1.43 15.86 4.90
N ARG A 547 0.21 15.35 5.10
CA ARG A 547 -0.34 14.25 4.30
C ARG A 547 -0.51 14.67 2.85
N SER A 548 -1.05 15.86 2.60
CA SER A 548 -1.26 16.41 1.26
C SER A 548 0.04 16.57 0.46
N ALA A 549 1.14 16.98 1.13
CA ALA A 549 2.45 17.06 0.50
C ALA A 549 2.99 15.67 0.11
N LEU A 550 2.83 14.66 0.98
CA LEU A 550 3.22 13.29 0.67
C LEU A 550 2.41 12.68 -0.48
N GLU A 551 1.08 12.92 -0.51
CA GLU A 551 0.24 12.52 -1.64
C GLU A 551 0.70 13.18 -2.95
N ALA A 552 0.97 14.48 -2.90
CA ALA A 552 1.45 15.23 -4.07
C ALA A 552 2.82 14.74 -4.55
N ASP A 553 3.72 14.38 -3.66
CA ASP A 553 5.03 13.84 -4.01
C ASP A 553 4.91 12.41 -4.59
N ALA A 554 4.06 11.56 -4.01
CA ALA A 554 3.79 10.23 -4.52
C ALA A 554 3.15 10.28 -5.92
N SER A 555 2.20 11.19 -6.15
CA SER A 555 1.55 11.36 -7.45
C SER A 555 2.48 11.89 -8.55
N ARG A 556 3.63 12.47 -8.20
CA ARG A 556 4.69 12.91 -9.14
C ARG A 556 5.72 11.83 -9.42
N ASP A 557 5.58 10.63 -8.85
CA ASP A 557 6.53 9.54 -9.08
C ASP A 557 6.64 9.20 -10.57
N PRO A 558 7.83 9.39 -11.20
CA PRO A 558 8.02 9.17 -12.63
C PRO A 558 7.73 7.72 -13.07
N LEU A 559 7.96 6.73 -12.20
CA LEU A 559 7.71 5.32 -12.50
C LEU A 559 6.22 5.00 -12.56
N GLY A 560 5.43 5.45 -11.59
CA GLY A 560 3.98 5.28 -11.57
C GLY A 560 3.33 5.98 -12.76
N HIS A 561 3.69 7.24 -12.97
CA HIS A 561 3.17 8.07 -14.06
C HIS A 561 3.59 7.57 -15.44
N GLY A 562 4.85 7.19 -15.61
CA GLY A 562 5.39 6.63 -16.84
C GLY A 562 4.70 5.31 -17.22
N THR A 563 4.45 4.43 -16.24
CA THR A 563 3.73 3.17 -16.46
C THR A 563 2.28 3.42 -16.89
N LEU A 564 1.58 4.37 -16.26
CA LEU A 564 0.21 4.76 -16.66
C LEU A 564 0.16 5.29 -18.07
N LEU A 565 1.08 6.19 -18.44
CA LEU A 565 1.16 6.74 -19.80
C LEU A 565 1.48 5.65 -20.84
N ALA A 566 2.37 4.71 -20.49
CA ALA A 566 2.69 3.58 -21.36
C ALA A 566 1.48 2.65 -21.56
N LEU A 567 0.73 2.34 -20.50
CA LEU A 567 -0.50 1.55 -20.59
C LEU A 567 -1.59 2.26 -21.38
N ALA A 568 -1.78 3.57 -21.17
CA ALA A 568 -2.73 4.38 -21.93
C ALA A 568 -2.35 4.42 -23.43
N ALA A 569 -1.08 4.62 -23.75
CA ALA A 569 -0.59 4.60 -25.12
C ALA A 569 -0.77 3.22 -25.78
N ALA A 570 -0.48 2.14 -25.04
CA ALA A 570 -0.71 0.77 -25.50
C ALA A 570 -2.20 0.49 -25.76
N ALA A 571 -3.09 0.94 -24.87
CA ALA A 571 -4.54 0.82 -25.05
C ALA A 571 -5.05 1.59 -26.27
N LEU A 572 -4.56 2.82 -26.50
CA LEU A 572 -4.88 3.62 -27.68
C LEU A 572 -4.38 2.98 -28.97
N ALA A 573 -3.15 2.45 -28.98
CA ALA A 573 -2.61 1.73 -30.11
C ALA A 573 -3.42 0.46 -30.42
N ALA A 574 -3.78 -0.32 -29.40
CA ALA A 574 -4.62 -1.49 -29.53
C ALA A 574 -6.03 -1.13 -30.04
N LEU A 575 -6.60 -0.02 -29.57
CA LEU A 575 -7.88 0.48 -30.07
C LEU A 575 -7.80 0.86 -31.56
N ALA A 576 -6.74 1.55 -31.98
CA ALA A 576 -6.51 1.88 -33.39
C ALA A 576 -6.42 0.62 -34.24
N LEU A 577 -5.69 -0.40 -33.78
CA LEU A 577 -5.59 -1.70 -34.44
C LEU A 577 -6.93 -2.44 -34.45
N ALA A 578 -7.72 -2.36 -33.41
CA ALA A 578 -9.05 -2.95 -33.31
C ALA A 578 -10.01 -2.31 -34.34
N VAL A 579 -10.01 -0.98 -34.39
CA VAL A 579 -10.79 -0.21 -35.40
C VAL A 579 -10.39 -0.60 -36.82
N TRP A 580 -9.09 -0.64 -37.10
CA TRP A 580 -8.57 -1.03 -38.40
C TRP A 580 -8.91 -2.48 -38.75
N GLY A 581 -8.72 -3.40 -37.77
CA GLY A 581 -9.05 -4.81 -37.93
C GLY A 581 -10.55 -5.03 -38.21
N LEU A 582 -11.43 -4.30 -37.53
CA LEU A 582 -12.87 -4.37 -37.76
C LEU A 582 -13.26 -3.86 -39.17
N VAL A 583 -12.65 -2.77 -39.64
CA VAL A 583 -12.84 -2.25 -41.00
C VAL A 583 -12.39 -3.26 -42.05
N LEU A 584 -11.20 -3.86 -41.82
CA LEU A 584 -10.68 -4.89 -42.73
C LEU A 584 -11.58 -6.15 -42.73
N ALA A 585 -12.06 -6.57 -41.56
CA ALA A 585 -12.98 -7.70 -41.46
C ALA A 585 -14.28 -7.47 -42.24
N ILE A 586 -14.91 -6.30 -42.08
CA ILE A 586 -16.14 -5.94 -42.81
C ILE A 586 -15.87 -5.91 -44.33
N ARG A 587 -14.73 -5.34 -44.72
CA ARG A 587 -14.38 -5.30 -46.16
C ARG A 587 -14.05 -6.68 -46.74
N ALA A 588 -13.39 -7.53 -45.98
CA ALA A 588 -13.11 -8.91 -46.39
C ALA A 588 -14.40 -9.71 -46.52
N ASP A 589 -15.28 -9.59 -45.54
CA ASP A 589 -16.58 -10.25 -45.52
C ASP A 589 -17.43 -9.84 -46.71
N LEU A 590 -17.48 -8.53 -47.07
CA LEU A 590 -18.22 -8.03 -48.21
C LEU A 590 -17.63 -8.52 -49.57
N ARG A 591 -16.32 -8.81 -49.61
CA ARG A 591 -15.68 -9.39 -50.79
C ARG A 591 -15.91 -10.88 -50.92
N ASP A 592 -15.78 -11.61 -49.81
CA ASP A 592 -15.86 -13.08 -49.78
C ASP A 592 -17.30 -13.56 -49.92
N ASP A 593 -18.27 -12.85 -49.31
CA ASP A 593 -19.69 -13.17 -49.33
C ASP A 593 -20.42 -12.47 -50.51
N ARG A 594 -19.70 -11.81 -51.44
CA ARG A 594 -20.32 -11.07 -52.56
C ARG A 594 -21.24 -11.92 -53.41
N SER A 595 -20.83 -13.14 -53.77
CA SER A 595 -21.66 -14.09 -54.51
C SER A 595 -22.91 -14.48 -53.71
N ASP A 596 -22.76 -14.78 -52.44
CA ASP A 596 -23.88 -15.18 -51.56
C ASP A 596 -24.87 -14.02 -51.36
N LEU A 597 -24.37 -12.77 -51.30
CA LEU A 597 -25.21 -11.57 -51.19
C LEU A 597 -26.00 -11.30 -52.47
N VAL A 598 -25.38 -11.48 -53.64
CA VAL A 598 -26.04 -11.36 -54.97
C VAL A 598 -27.08 -12.45 -55.15
N ASP A 599 -26.79 -13.69 -54.75
CA ASP A 599 -27.74 -14.79 -54.81
C ASP A 599 -28.95 -14.55 -53.90
N LEU A 600 -28.75 -14.00 -52.69
CA LEU A 600 -29.82 -13.61 -51.78
C LEU A 600 -30.68 -12.46 -52.38
N GLU A 601 -30.06 -11.49 -53.04
CA GLU A 601 -30.75 -10.39 -53.71
C GLU A 601 -31.59 -10.91 -54.86
N ALA A 602 -31.04 -11.83 -55.68
CA ALA A 602 -31.77 -12.51 -56.75
C ALA A 602 -32.96 -13.34 -56.23
N GLN A 603 -32.91 -13.83 -54.99
CA GLN A 603 -34.01 -14.51 -54.30
C GLN A 603 -35.00 -13.53 -53.64
N GLY A 604 -34.86 -12.22 -53.85
CA GLY A 604 -35.78 -11.20 -53.37
C GLY A 604 -35.44 -10.59 -51.97
N ALA A 605 -34.22 -10.78 -51.48
CA ALA A 605 -33.78 -10.11 -50.26
C ALA A 605 -33.60 -8.61 -50.49
N THR A 606 -34.20 -7.79 -49.63
CA THR A 606 -34.10 -6.34 -49.76
C THR A 606 -32.71 -5.84 -49.32
N PRO A 607 -32.15 -4.76 -49.89
CA PRO A 607 -30.85 -4.19 -49.50
C PRO A 607 -30.80 -3.79 -48.02
N SER A 608 -31.96 -3.43 -47.44
CA SER A 608 -32.08 -3.14 -46.02
C SER A 608 -31.88 -4.38 -45.15
N LEU A 609 -32.35 -5.56 -45.59
CA LEU A 609 -32.10 -6.82 -44.87
C LEU A 609 -30.64 -7.21 -44.94
N LEU A 610 -30.01 -7.13 -46.12
CA LEU A 610 -28.58 -7.43 -46.28
C LEU A 610 -27.70 -6.54 -45.42
N ARG A 611 -27.99 -5.23 -45.39
CA ARG A 611 -27.30 -4.29 -44.49
C ARG A 611 -27.47 -4.68 -43.01
N ARG A 612 -28.67 -5.11 -42.57
CA ARG A 612 -28.92 -5.60 -41.20
C ARG A 612 -28.16 -6.89 -40.88
N VAL A 613 -27.99 -7.78 -41.87
CA VAL A 613 -27.21 -9.02 -41.70
C VAL A 613 -25.75 -8.70 -41.49
N VAL A 614 -25.13 -7.83 -42.26
CA VAL A 614 -23.74 -7.41 -42.10
C VAL A 614 -23.55 -6.67 -40.77
N ALA A 615 -24.47 -5.76 -40.45
CA ALA A 615 -24.41 -5.04 -39.14
C ALA A 615 -24.58 -5.99 -37.93
N ALA A 616 -25.50 -6.96 -38.00
CA ALA A 616 -25.69 -7.96 -36.97
C ALA A 616 -24.43 -8.84 -36.77
N ARG A 617 -23.81 -9.25 -37.89
CA ARG A 617 -22.54 -10.00 -37.84
C ARG A 617 -21.43 -9.20 -37.18
N ALA A 618 -21.19 -7.97 -37.59
CA ALA A 618 -20.20 -7.09 -36.97
C ALA A 618 -20.52 -6.78 -35.50
N GLY A 619 -21.81 -6.63 -35.17
CA GLY A 619 -22.26 -6.47 -33.79
C GLY A 619 -21.95 -7.68 -32.89
N VAL A 620 -22.12 -8.89 -33.40
CA VAL A 620 -21.76 -10.13 -32.67
C VAL A 620 -20.25 -10.24 -32.45
N VAL A 621 -19.45 -9.90 -33.46
CA VAL A 621 -17.99 -9.86 -33.39
C VAL A 621 -17.54 -8.84 -32.33
N ALA A 622 -18.12 -7.65 -32.33
CA ALA A 622 -17.84 -6.60 -31.36
C ALA A 622 -18.25 -7.02 -29.95
N ALA A 623 -19.46 -7.58 -29.79
CA ALA A 623 -19.93 -8.03 -28.46
C ALA A 623 -19.03 -9.14 -27.86
N MET A 624 -18.58 -10.09 -28.72
CA MET A 624 -17.65 -11.14 -28.28
C MET A 624 -16.29 -10.54 -27.87
N GLY A 625 -15.75 -9.62 -28.65
CA GLY A 625 -14.50 -8.92 -28.32
C GLY A 625 -14.61 -8.14 -27.00
N VAL A 626 -15.73 -7.44 -26.81
CA VAL A 626 -16.00 -6.71 -25.57
C VAL A 626 -16.08 -7.66 -24.36
N ALA A 627 -16.86 -8.74 -24.48
CA ALA A 627 -17.00 -9.71 -23.37
C ALA A 627 -15.66 -10.35 -22.99
N ALA A 628 -14.89 -10.80 -24.01
CA ALA A 628 -13.57 -11.37 -23.80
C ALA A 628 -12.59 -10.34 -23.21
N GLY A 629 -12.65 -9.10 -23.67
CA GLY A 629 -11.81 -7.99 -23.18
C GLY A 629 -12.09 -7.63 -21.71
N VAL A 630 -13.36 -7.58 -21.30
CA VAL A 630 -13.75 -7.36 -19.89
C VAL A 630 -13.22 -8.47 -19.00
N VAL A 631 -13.41 -9.74 -19.39
CA VAL A 631 -12.92 -10.89 -18.61
C VAL A 631 -11.39 -10.88 -18.52
N ALA A 632 -10.71 -10.66 -19.64
CA ALA A 632 -9.25 -10.59 -19.65
C ALA A 632 -8.72 -9.40 -18.83
N GLY A 633 -9.36 -8.24 -18.95
CA GLY A 633 -9.00 -7.04 -18.21
C GLY A 633 -9.18 -7.19 -16.71
N ALA A 634 -10.29 -7.80 -16.27
CA ALA A 634 -10.51 -8.11 -14.86
C ALA A 634 -9.46 -9.08 -14.31
N LEU A 635 -9.15 -10.14 -15.09
CA LEU A 635 -8.10 -11.08 -14.72
C LEU A 635 -6.74 -10.41 -14.63
N LEU A 636 -6.39 -9.56 -15.60
CA LEU A 636 -5.15 -8.79 -15.61
C LEU A 636 -5.05 -7.81 -14.46
N ALA A 637 -6.13 -7.12 -14.11
CA ALA A 637 -6.16 -6.19 -12.99
C ALA A 637 -5.78 -6.89 -11.68
N VAL A 638 -6.39 -8.05 -11.41
CA VAL A 638 -6.08 -8.84 -10.21
C VAL A 638 -4.65 -9.39 -10.23
N LEU A 639 -4.17 -9.81 -11.41
CA LEU A 639 -2.86 -10.43 -11.58
C LEU A 639 -1.74 -9.39 -11.41
N VAL A 640 -1.83 -8.28 -12.13
CA VAL A 640 -0.76 -7.27 -12.21
C VAL A 640 -0.64 -6.49 -10.90
N THR A 641 -1.74 -6.17 -10.23
CA THR A 641 -1.69 -5.46 -8.95
C THR A 641 -1.05 -6.29 -7.84
N ARG A 642 -1.18 -7.62 -7.88
CA ARG A 642 -0.48 -8.52 -6.94
C ARG A 642 1.02 -8.62 -7.20
N VAL A 643 1.44 -8.43 -8.44
CA VAL A 643 2.80 -8.65 -8.90
C VAL A 643 3.61 -7.35 -8.93
N VAL A 644 2.99 -6.22 -9.30
CA VAL A 644 3.67 -4.92 -9.50
C VAL A 644 3.59 -4.03 -8.26
N SER A 645 3.40 -4.58 -7.07
CA SER A 645 3.40 -3.82 -5.82
C SER A 645 4.81 -3.46 -5.35
N VAL A 646 5.55 -2.72 -6.18
CA VAL A 646 6.89 -2.24 -5.85
C VAL A 646 6.92 -0.72 -6.04
N THR A 647 7.41 0.00 -5.03
CA THR A 647 7.63 1.45 -5.11
C THR A 647 8.79 1.79 -6.05
N ALA A 648 8.92 3.06 -6.43
CA ALA A 648 10.07 3.57 -7.19
C ALA A 648 11.44 3.28 -6.55
N ARG A 649 11.47 3.02 -5.24
CA ARG A 649 12.67 2.63 -4.48
C ARG A 649 12.92 1.12 -4.44
N ALA A 650 12.17 0.33 -5.20
CA ALA A 650 12.19 -1.14 -5.17
C ALA A 650 11.83 -1.74 -3.80
N GLU A 651 11.08 -1.02 -2.98
CA GLU A 651 10.58 -1.45 -1.67
C GLU A 651 9.12 -1.87 -1.76
N ARG A 652 8.68 -2.73 -0.86
CA ARG A 652 7.25 -3.05 -0.73
C ARG A 652 6.52 -1.86 -0.13
N PRO A 653 5.43 -1.38 -0.76
CA PRO A 653 4.65 -0.31 -0.17
C PRO A 653 4.03 -0.75 1.16
N ASP A 654 4.10 0.13 2.16
CA ASP A 654 3.44 -0.06 3.44
C ASP A 654 2.42 1.08 3.66
N PRO A 655 1.12 0.78 3.72
CA PRO A 655 0.48 -0.54 3.62
C PRO A 655 0.50 -1.12 2.19
N PRO A 656 0.33 -2.44 2.03
CA PRO A 656 0.29 -3.07 0.72
C PRO A 656 -0.88 -2.56 -0.11
N LEU A 657 -0.66 -2.47 -1.42
CA LEU A 657 -1.68 -2.00 -2.36
C LEU A 657 -2.88 -2.95 -2.37
N VAL A 658 -4.07 -2.38 -2.35
CA VAL A 658 -5.33 -3.10 -2.56
C VAL A 658 -5.82 -2.80 -3.96
N THR A 659 -6.14 -3.86 -4.71
CA THR A 659 -6.72 -3.71 -6.06
C THR A 659 -8.05 -2.99 -5.95
N THR A 660 -8.11 -1.79 -6.51
CA THR A 660 -9.34 -1.01 -6.61
C THR A 660 -9.68 -0.77 -8.08
N VAL A 661 -10.97 -0.75 -8.38
CA VAL A 661 -11.48 -0.42 -9.72
C VAL A 661 -12.55 0.63 -9.53
N ASP A 662 -12.42 1.75 -10.21
CA ASP A 662 -13.49 2.75 -10.23
C ASP A 662 -14.62 2.26 -11.15
N PRO A 663 -15.78 1.86 -10.62
CA PRO A 663 -16.87 1.31 -11.41
C PRO A 663 -17.48 2.34 -12.37
N VAL A 664 -17.42 3.63 -12.02
CA VAL A 664 -18.00 4.71 -12.83
C VAL A 664 -17.12 4.98 -14.04
N MET A 665 -15.81 5.12 -13.85
CA MET A 665 -14.86 5.32 -14.94
C MET A 665 -14.79 4.11 -15.87
N LEU A 666 -14.87 2.91 -15.30
CA LEU A 666 -14.93 1.69 -16.08
C LEU A 666 -16.21 1.61 -16.95
N ALA A 667 -17.37 1.92 -16.38
CA ALA A 667 -18.64 1.93 -17.11
C ALA A 667 -18.64 3.01 -18.20
N LEU A 668 -18.12 4.20 -17.93
CA LEU A 668 -17.97 5.29 -18.89
C LEU A 668 -17.01 4.89 -20.04
N GLY A 669 -15.83 4.38 -19.70
CA GLY A 669 -14.86 3.90 -20.70
C GLY A 669 -15.43 2.78 -21.58
N GLY A 670 -16.11 1.81 -20.95
CA GLY A 670 -16.81 0.74 -21.66
C GLY A 670 -17.92 1.26 -22.59
N ALA A 671 -18.73 2.20 -22.11
CA ALA A 671 -19.81 2.81 -22.92
C ALA A 671 -19.25 3.59 -24.10
N VAL A 672 -18.19 4.38 -23.94
CA VAL A 672 -17.50 5.08 -25.01
C VAL A 672 -16.94 4.09 -26.03
N PHE A 673 -16.33 3.01 -25.57
CA PHE A 673 -15.79 1.96 -26.45
C PHE A 673 -16.89 1.28 -27.27
N VAL A 674 -17.99 0.89 -26.63
CA VAL A 674 -19.16 0.28 -27.32
C VAL A 674 -19.78 1.26 -28.30
N ALA A 675 -19.94 2.52 -27.94
CA ALA A 675 -20.47 3.56 -28.82
C ALA A 675 -19.56 3.79 -30.06
N ALA A 676 -18.25 3.84 -29.87
CA ALA A 676 -17.26 3.97 -30.91
C ALA A 676 -17.31 2.76 -31.86
N ALA A 677 -17.35 1.54 -31.33
CA ALA A 677 -17.47 0.31 -32.14
C ALA A 677 -18.80 0.29 -32.94
N ALA A 678 -19.91 0.63 -32.30
CA ALA A 678 -21.22 0.70 -32.96
C ALA A 678 -21.25 1.78 -34.05
N ALA A 679 -20.74 2.97 -33.78
CA ALA A 679 -20.63 4.04 -34.78
C ALA A 679 -19.78 3.63 -35.98
N LEU A 680 -18.66 2.96 -35.73
CA LEU A 680 -17.77 2.46 -36.78
C LEU A 680 -18.48 1.41 -37.65
N VAL A 681 -19.16 0.44 -37.04
CA VAL A 681 -19.96 -0.58 -37.76
C VAL A 681 -21.03 0.10 -38.61
N LEU A 682 -21.75 1.08 -38.07
CA LEU A 682 -22.78 1.82 -38.80
C LEU A 682 -22.20 2.63 -39.98
N LEU A 683 -21.07 3.33 -39.75
CA LEU A 683 -20.43 4.14 -40.81
C LEU A 683 -19.85 3.26 -41.93
N THR A 684 -19.16 2.19 -41.58
CA THR A 684 -18.56 1.29 -42.61
C THR A 684 -19.62 0.56 -43.41
N THR A 685 -20.68 0.07 -42.78
CA THR A 685 -21.80 -0.58 -43.47
C THR A 685 -22.57 0.42 -44.31
N ARG A 686 -22.85 1.65 -43.86
CA ARG A 686 -23.50 2.69 -44.66
C ARG A 686 -22.69 3.04 -45.90
N ARG A 687 -21.36 3.26 -45.79
CA ARG A 687 -20.48 3.56 -46.92
C ARG A 687 -20.38 2.41 -47.90
N ALA A 688 -20.31 1.17 -47.43
CA ALA A 688 -20.23 0.00 -48.28
C ALA A 688 -21.48 -0.21 -49.17
N PHE A 689 -22.66 0.17 -48.68
CA PHE A 689 -23.92 0.09 -49.44
C PHE A 689 -24.35 1.42 -50.12
N ALA A 690 -23.59 2.51 -49.91
CA ALA A 690 -23.81 3.79 -50.60
C ALA A 690 -23.02 3.90 -51.93
N ASP A 691 -21.99 3.06 -52.13
CA ASP A 691 -21.17 3.04 -53.32
C ASP A 691 -22.03 2.52 -54.53
N PRO A 692 -22.17 3.29 -55.60
CA PRO A 692 -22.93 2.85 -56.81
C PRO A 692 -22.40 1.56 -57.44
N ARG A 693 -21.14 1.20 -57.18
CA ARG A 693 -20.49 -0.05 -57.61
C ARG A 693 -20.52 -1.16 -56.55
N GLY A 694 -21.22 -0.93 -55.43
CA GLY A 694 -21.37 -1.89 -54.31
C GLY A 694 -22.31 -3.05 -54.66
N PRO A 695 -22.33 -4.14 -53.85
CA PRO A 695 -23.05 -5.38 -54.16
C PRO A 695 -24.57 -5.26 -54.28
N GLY A 696 -25.18 -4.11 -54.08
CA GLY A 696 -26.62 -3.90 -54.13
C GLY A 696 -27.16 -3.28 -55.45
N ARG A 697 -26.38 -3.18 -56.54
CA ARG A 697 -26.83 -2.55 -57.79
C ARG A 697 -26.20 -3.13 -59.07
N ILE A 698 -25.86 -4.41 -59.11
CA ILE A 698 -25.26 -5.04 -60.31
C ILE A 698 -26.32 -5.47 -61.35
N GLY A 699 -27.61 -5.22 -61.13
CA GLY A 699 -28.66 -5.58 -62.01
C GLY A 699 -29.29 -4.43 -62.83
N ALA A 700 -28.64 -3.25 -62.92
CA ALA A 700 -29.20 -2.12 -63.62
C ALA A 700 -28.44 -1.69 -64.93
N GLU A 701 -27.43 -2.46 -65.31
CA GLU A 701 -26.72 -2.24 -66.58
C GLU A 701 -26.59 -3.58 -67.32
N GLU A 702 -27.70 -4.09 -67.92
CA GLU A 702 -27.82 -4.89 -69.14
C GLU A 702 -29.10 -4.51 -69.88
#